data_28e324f95c88dcd138a80aad57ff8bd9
#
_entry.id   28e324f95c88dcd138a80aad57ff8bd9
#
_cell.length_a   1.000
_cell.length_b   1.000
_cell.length_c   1.000
_cell.angle_alpha   90.00
_cell.angle_beta   90.00
_cell.angle_gamma   90.00
#
_symmetry.space_group_name_H-M   'P 1'
#
loop_
_entity.id
_entity.type
_entity.pdbx_description
1 polymer ?
#
loop_
_entity_poly.entity_id
_entity_poly.type
_entity_poly.pdbx_seq_one_letter_code
_entity_poly.pdbx_strand_id
1 'polypeptide(L)'
;MTKKKKQNNKRHILWRYMLVVGMMLLFSFWIIWNMFKLTVVQAPLWNKKAHTVLDSTIYTPPERGKLLADNGTELAANLEFYVARIDWLADGIVNDTLKKYVGPLCDSLAAFDTTMTSAQWRTKLMGDRQAILDAADPKDKSKKPRRNHAYRLFPQMLTHREYKRLRSFPFFRKPVNESGFYCEKIPRRTKPYGSMAARSIGNLDSTRTHGISGLERALDTLLYGKPGIAHYYQLTNAIAPVEIVPAVKGYDITTTINVQLQDIVEHELNDMCIETGAEWGTCVLMEVATGDIKAISNLKRSEDNPNEYVEGINYAVLGYEPGSVVKTISMMVALEDGIVTDIEKPWQTGSSWAYAGGNPITDSHGGATRTARQIIETSSNIGMAKIITQKYGANPPAFKARLEEMGFFEPFHLGIAGEQTPEFSKADVKDGGRVVLSRQAYGYGSKIPPLCTLAMYNAIANDGKYVRPRLFKKLSRAGEPDSIIPVTYIRKQVCSPENASKLRLMLHDVVWGDHGTARHWVQDDKVEIAGKTGTAFEVINGKYGARKRLAFCGFFPYVKPKYSCIVLMLGADRGAGASSGMVLRNIARKMYAHGLLGAEPEHTMAKKDKKENKNEVKQDTKTYPTLFASLNDRKSNRLQRDLGLKDSHRYARPEKVSTGVPKVIGLDIREAIRILEGAGLKVNFTGSGMVVAQSLSPGSHYARGERINLKLKNS
;
A
#
# COMPACT_ATOMS: atom_id res chain seq x y z
N MET A 1 45.07 5.34 -105.11
CA MET A 1 44.18 4.43 -104.16
C MET A 1 44.15 4.90 -102.70
N THR A 2 44.79 5.96 -102.31
CA THR A 2 44.90 6.37 -100.89
C THR A 2 43.81 7.25 -100.29
N LYS A 3 43.05 8.00 -101.07
CA LYS A 3 41.96 8.89 -100.63
C LYS A 3 40.69 8.15 -100.24
N LYS A 4 40.36 7.07 -100.96
CA LYS A 4 39.07 6.26 -100.69
C LYS A 4 39.16 5.46 -99.44
N LYS A 5 40.32 4.95 -99.06
CA LYS A 5 40.55 4.15 -97.79
C LYS A 5 40.42 5.04 -96.56
N LYS A 6 40.93 6.28 -96.60
CA LYS A 6 40.88 7.26 -95.47
C LYS A 6 39.38 7.72 -95.21
N GLN A 7 38.58 7.81 -96.28
CA GLN A 7 37.18 8.18 -96.16
C GLN A 7 36.28 7.08 -95.60
N ASN A 8 36.58 5.82 -95.90
CA ASN A 8 35.87 4.67 -95.32
C ASN A 8 36.21 4.46 -93.80
N ASN A 9 37.43 4.66 -93.38
CA ASN A 9 37.80 4.58 -91.96
C ASN A 9 37.11 5.69 -91.13
N LYS A 10 37.01 6.89 -91.68
CA LYS A 10 36.26 8.00 -91.00
C LYS A 10 34.77 7.67 -90.82
N ARG A 11 34.13 7.05 -91.85
CA ARG A 11 32.73 6.61 -91.80
C ARG A 11 32.52 5.51 -90.74
N HIS A 12 33.45 4.53 -90.64
CA HIS A 12 33.36 3.48 -89.65
C HIS A 12 33.59 3.97 -88.20
N ILE A 13 34.49 4.97 -88.07
CA ILE A 13 34.69 5.62 -86.76
C ILE A 13 33.50 6.44 -86.37
N LEU A 14 32.93 7.24 -87.26
CA LEU A 14 31.72 8.00 -87.05
C LEU A 14 30.52 7.11 -86.70
N TRP A 15 30.37 5.96 -87.36
CA TRP A 15 29.32 5.00 -87.09
C TRP A 15 29.46 4.40 -85.65
N ARG A 16 30.66 4.11 -85.22
CA ARG A 16 30.92 3.63 -83.83
C ARG A 16 30.62 4.70 -82.80
N TYR A 17 30.98 5.94 -83.08
CA TYR A 17 30.62 7.06 -82.21
C TYR A 17 29.08 7.26 -82.16
N MET A 18 28.40 7.23 -83.28
CA MET A 18 26.95 7.32 -83.34
C MET A 18 26.27 6.18 -82.57
N LEU A 19 26.84 4.97 -82.64
CA LEU A 19 26.32 3.82 -81.92
C LEU A 19 26.46 3.97 -80.41
N VAL A 20 27.61 4.49 -79.94
CA VAL A 20 27.90 4.81 -78.53
C VAL A 20 26.97 5.93 -78.06
N VAL A 21 26.84 7.02 -78.80
CA VAL A 21 25.93 8.12 -78.52
C VAL A 21 24.48 7.65 -78.48
N GLY A 22 24.08 6.79 -79.49
CA GLY A 22 22.76 6.19 -79.48
C GLY A 22 22.44 5.35 -78.23
N MET A 23 23.43 4.51 -77.77
CA MET A 23 23.29 3.75 -76.53
C MET A 23 23.23 4.67 -75.29
N MET A 24 24.04 5.73 -75.24
CA MET A 24 23.94 6.70 -74.17
C MET A 24 22.58 7.41 -74.09
N LEU A 25 22.01 7.79 -75.25
CA LEU A 25 20.70 8.42 -75.36
C LEU A 25 19.60 7.43 -74.91
N LEU A 26 19.67 6.17 -75.36
CA LEU A 26 18.72 5.12 -74.91
C LEU A 26 18.82 4.88 -73.41
N PHE A 27 20.03 4.85 -72.86
CA PHE A 27 20.22 4.71 -71.39
C PHE A 27 19.72 5.91 -70.60
N SER A 28 19.98 7.12 -71.11
CA SER A 28 19.44 8.35 -70.52
C SER A 28 17.90 8.41 -70.57
N PHE A 29 17.33 7.98 -71.70
CA PHE A 29 15.88 7.89 -71.88
C PHE A 29 15.30 6.83 -70.91
N TRP A 30 15.96 5.70 -70.71
CA TRP A 30 15.54 4.67 -69.77
C TRP A 30 15.60 5.16 -68.31
N ILE A 31 16.60 5.94 -67.91
CA ILE A 31 16.69 6.59 -66.63
C ILE A 31 15.53 7.58 -66.45
N ILE A 32 15.36 8.48 -67.41
CA ILE A 32 14.27 9.49 -67.38
C ILE A 32 12.91 8.81 -67.30
N TRP A 33 12.69 7.74 -68.08
CA TRP A 33 11.47 6.97 -68.05
C TRP A 33 11.21 6.30 -66.71
N ASN A 34 12.24 5.72 -66.10
CA ASN A 34 12.10 5.15 -64.73
C ASN A 34 11.86 6.25 -63.68
N MET A 35 12.50 7.40 -63.81
CA MET A 35 12.21 8.53 -62.92
C MET A 35 10.74 9.01 -63.10
N PHE A 36 10.29 9.16 -64.35
CA PHE A 36 8.90 9.53 -64.65
C PHE A 36 7.91 8.51 -64.09
N LYS A 37 8.19 7.22 -64.27
CA LYS A 37 7.38 6.13 -63.72
C LYS A 37 7.32 6.17 -62.19
N LEU A 38 8.42 6.44 -61.53
CA LEU A 38 8.48 6.53 -60.06
C LEU A 38 7.79 7.78 -59.54
N THR A 39 8.03 8.93 -60.18
CA THR A 39 7.56 10.24 -59.66
C THR A 39 6.14 10.58 -60.08
N VAL A 40 5.64 10.08 -61.20
CA VAL A 40 4.31 10.42 -61.72
C VAL A 40 3.35 9.22 -61.66
N VAL A 41 3.74 8.08 -62.20
CA VAL A 41 2.84 6.91 -62.29
C VAL A 41 2.69 6.21 -60.95
N GLN A 42 3.76 6.09 -60.23
CA GLN A 42 3.77 5.41 -58.91
C GLN A 42 3.64 6.39 -57.73
N ALA A 43 3.63 7.70 -57.98
CA ALA A 43 3.49 8.70 -56.94
C ALA A 43 2.29 8.48 -55.98
N PRO A 44 1.07 8.13 -56.47
CA PRO A 44 -0.06 7.88 -55.60
C PRO A 44 0.18 6.70 -54.64
N LEU A 45 0.87 5.66 -55.14
CA LEU A 45 1.17 4.44 -54.35
C LEU A 45 2.22 4.72 -53.26
N TRP A 46 3.24 5.50 -53.61
CA TRP A 46 4.30 5.88 -52.68
C TRP A 46 3.80 6.92 -51.66
N ASN A 47 3.00 7.91 -52.12
CA ASN A 47 2.35 8.87 -51.22
C ASN A 47 1.40 8.16 -50.26
N LYS A 48 0.59 7.20 -50.72
CA LYS A 48 -0.28 6.41 -49.86
C LYS A 48 0.53 5.61 -48.82
N LYS A 49 1.65 5.00 -49.22
CA LYS A 49 2.54 4.33 -48.29
C LYS A 49 3.22 5.29 -47.30
N ALA A 50 3.66 6.45 -47.77
CA ALA A 50 4.24 7.50 -46.92
C ALA A 50 3.22 8.00 -45.90
N HIS A 51 2.02 8.36 -46.34
CA HIS A 51 0.93 8.77 -45.43
C HIS A 51 0.54 7.68 -44.42
N THR A 52 0.49 6.41 -44.84
CA THR A 52 0.15 5.31 -43.90
C THR A 52 1.21 5.11 -42.81
N VAL A 53 2.47 5.46 -43.07
CA VAL A 53 3.59 5.33 -42.09
C VAL A 53 3.77 6.63 -41.31
N LEU A 54 3.59 7.79 -41.93
CA LEU A 54 3.84 9.10 -41.32
C LEU A 54 2.63 9.70 -40.58
N ASP A 55 1.40 9.30 -40.93
CA ASP A 55 0.17 9.78 -40.27
C ASP A 55 -0.27 8.96 -39.05
N SER A 56 0.51 7.96 -38.64
CA SER A 56 0.17 7.21 -37.45
C SER A 56 0.51 8.03 -36.17
N THR A 57 -0.53 8.60 -35.60
CA THR A 57 -0.46 9.24 -34.28
C THR A 57 -0.26 8.17 -33.21
N ILE A 58 0.77 8.31 -32.39
CA ILE A 58 1.01 7.45 -31.23
C ILE A 58 0.75 8.27 -29.98
N TYR A 59 0.00 7.67 -29.05
CA TYR A 59 -0.14 8.23 -27.71
C TYR A 59 1.00 7.72 -26.84
N THR A 60 1.84 8.64 -26.36
CA THR A 60 2.91 8.32 -25.39
C THR A 60 2.29 8.24 -23.99
N PRO A 61 2.32 7.07 -23.32
CA PRO A 61 1.74 6.95 -21.99
C PRO A 61 2.50 7.85 -21.00
N PRO A 62 1.78 8.56 -20.11
CA PRO A 62 2.41 9.38 -19.09
C PRO A 62 3.02 8.53 -18.00
N GLU A 63 3.99 9.09 -17.27
CA GLU A 63 4.49 8.47 -16.05
C GLU A 63 3.44 8.64 -14.95
N ARG A 64 2.95 7.51 -14.40
CA ARG A 64 1.99 7.53 -13.30
C ARG A 64 2.66 8.06 -12.02
N GLY A 65 2.02 8.99 -11.34
CA GLY A 65 2.47 9.56 -10.07
C GLY A 65 2.59 8.53 -8.95
N LYS A 66 3.34 8.86 -7.90
CA LYS A 66 3.60 8.01 -6.75
C LYS A 66 2.53 8.19 -5.68
N LEU A 67 2.27 7.14 -4.89
CA LEU A 67 1.60 7.24 -3.60
C LEU A 67 2.69 7.22 -2.52
N LEU A 68 2.73 8.26 -1.71
CA LEU A 68 3.72 8.45 -0.67
C LEU A 68 3.06 8.36 0.72
N ALA A 69 3.77 7.85 1.71
CA ALA A 69 3.40 7.95 3.11
C ALA A 69 3.49 9.39 3.62
N ASP A 70 3.08 9.64 4.83
CA ASP A 70 3.07 10.98 5.45
C ASP A 70 4.47 11.59 5.60
N ASN A 71 5.51 10.77 5.66
CA ASN A 71 6.93 11.14 5.73
C ASN A 71 7.63 11.15 4.35
N GLY A 72 6.89 10.94 3.26
CA GLY A 72 7.42 10.94 1.90
C GLY A 72 7.99 9.60 1.41
N THR A 73 7.97 8.52 2.20
CA THR A 73 8.37 7.21 1.72
C THR A 73 7.38 6.64 0.71
N GLU A 74 7.84 5.85 -0.25
CA GLU A 74 7.01 5.33 -1.34
C GLU A 74 6.12 4.16 -0.86
N LEU A 75 4.80 4.34 -0.92
CA LEU A 75 3.82 3.26 -0.70
C LEU A 75 3.50 2.51 -1.99
N ALA A 76 3.42 3.23 -3.10
CA ALA A 76 3.31 2.65 -4.44
C ALA A 76 4.01 3.56 -5.46
N ALA A 77 4.93 2.98 -6.23
CA ALA A 77 5.71 3.69 -7.24
C ALA A 77 5.98 2.80 -8.46
N ASN A 78 6.26 3.43 -9.60
CA ASN A 78 6.70 2.71 -10.78
C ASN A 78 8.21 2.49 -10.68
N LEU A 79 8.62 1.22 -10.61
CA LEU A 79 10.00 0.81 -10.75
C LEU A 79 10.27 0.29 -12.16
N GLU A 80 11.47 0.56 -12.65
CA GLU A 80 11.90 0.11 -13.97
C GLU A 80 12.45 -1.30 -13.90
N PHE A 81 11.83 -2.18 -14.68
CA PHE A 81 12.33 -3.52 -14.92
C PHE A 81 12.77 -3.65 -16.37
N TYR A 82 13.63 -4.61 -16.64
CA TYR A 82 14.24 -4.82 -17.93
C TYR A 82 13.97 -6.22 -18.43
N VAL A 83 13.53 -6.34 -19.69
CA VAL A 83 13.43 -7.63 -20.39
C VAL A 83 14.61 -7.73 -21.34
N ALA A 84 15.52 -8.65 -21.06
CA ALA A 84 16.67 -8.90 -21.91
C ALA A 84 16.28 -9.67 -23.17
N ARG A 85 16.67 -9.14 -24.32
CA ARG A 85 16.41 -9.73 -25.65
C ARG A 85 17.69 -9.77 -26.48
N ILE A 86 17.75 -10.75 -27.37
CA ILE A 86 18.79 -10.85 -28.39
C ILE A 86 18.12 -10.94 -29.75
N ASP A 87 18.48 -10.03 -30.64
CA ASP A 87 18.15 -10.12 -32.06
C ASP A 87 19.29 -10.82 -32.80
N TRP A 88 19.09 -12.09 -33.11
CA TRP A 88 20.08 -12.90 -33.79
C TRP A 88 20.25 -12.56 -35.28
N LEU A 89 19.38 -11.72 -35.86
CA LEU A 89 19.46 -11.23 -37.23
C LEU A 89 20.11 -9.85 -37.35
N ALA A 90 20.67 -9.30 -36.25
CA ALA A 90 21.39 -8.04 -36.31
C ALA A 90 22.61 -8.12 -37.26
N ASP A 91 22.72 -7.16 -38.15
CA ASP A 91 23.68 -7.18 -39.29
C ASP A 91 25.16 -7.31 -38.89
N GLY A 92 25.52 -6.88 -37.68
CA GLY A 92 26.90 -6.92 -37.17
C GLY A 92 27.26 -8.22 -36.44
N ILE A 93 26.38 -9.22 -36.36
CA ILE A 93 26.70 -10.51 -35.74
C ILE A 93 27.51 -11.38 -36.70
N VAL A 94 28.83 -11.23 -36.65
CA VAL A 94 29.76 -12.05 -37.43
C VAL A 94 30.04 -13.36 -36.70
N ASN A 95 30.01 -14.51 -37.44
CA ASN A 95 30.19 -15.84 -36.89
C ASN A 95 31.50 -15.98 -36.09
N ASP A 96 32.60 -15.42 -36.55
CA ASP A 96 33.91 -15.52 -35.89
C ASP A 96 33.91 -14.73 -34.57
N THR A 97 33.28 -13.56 -34.55
CA THR A 97 33.09 -12.79 -33.32
C THR A 97 32.25 -13.57 -32.30
N LEU A 98 31.14 -14.17 -32.73
CA LEU A 98 30.31 -14.97 -31.84
C LEU A 98 31.07 -16.19 -31.30
N LYS A 99 31.79 -16.95 -32.16
CA LYS A 99 32.61 -18.10 -31.74
C LYS A 99 33.65 -17.72 -30.66
N LYS A 100 34.26 -16.53 -30.77
CA LYS A 100 35.23 -16.02 -29.81
C LYS A 100 34.62 -15.70 -28.45
N TYR A 101 33.39 -15.17 -28.39
CA TYR A 101 32.79 -14.66 -27.16
C TYR A 101 31.76 -15.59 -26.54
N VAL A 102 31.25 -16.61 -27.25
CA VAL A 102 30.17 -17.49 -26.76
C VAL A 102 30.55 -18.27 -25.50
N GLY A 103 31.78 -18.77 -25.41
CA GLY A 103 32.28 -19.48 -24.23
C GLY A 103 32.26 -18.57 -22.98
N PRO A 104 33.06 -17.47 -22.98
CA PRO A 104 33.06 -16.52 -21.85
C PRO A 104 31.70 -15.91 -21.54
N LEU A 105 30.82 -15.74 -22.53
CA LEU A 105 29.44 -15.32 -22.32
C LEU A 105 28.66 -16.36 -21.53
N CYS A 106 28.72 -17.64 -21.95
CA CYS A 106 27.99 -18.73 -21.28
C CYS A 106 28.48 -18.94 -19.85
N ASP A 107 29.78 -18.79 -19.58
CA ASP A 107 30.35 -18.83 -18.24
C ASP A 107 29.80 -17.68 -17.36
N SER A 108 29.73 -16.47 -17.93
CA SER A 108 29.15 -15.31 -17.25
C SER A 108 27.65 -15.47 -16.99
N LEU A 109 26.90 -16.06 -17.94
CA LEU A 109 25.48 -16.33 -17.78
C LEU A 109 25.23 -17.43 -16.74
N ALA A 110 26.02 -18.49 -16.69
CA ALA A 110 25.93 -19.53 -15.68
C ALA A 110 26.24 -19.01 -14.26
N ALA A 111 27.18 -18.06 -14.16
CA ALA A 111 27.46 -17.36 -12.90
C ALA A 111 26.40 -16.31 -12.52
N PHE A 112 25.57 -15.90 -13.45
CA PHE A 112 24.47 -14.97 -13.22
C PHE A 112 23.17 -15.69 -12.89
N ASP A 113 22.84 -16.72 -13.64
CA ASP A 113 21.67 -17.59 -13.46
C ASP A 113 22.13 -19.02 -13.24
N THR A 114 22.15 -19.43 -11.99
CA THR A 114 22.63 -20.76 -11.55
C THR A 114 21.70 -21.92 -11.90
N THR A 115 20.57 -21.64 -12.55
CA THR A 115 19.62 -22.69 -12.99
C THR A 115 20.13 -23.51 -14.16
N MET A 116 21.12 -22.98 -14.91
CA MET A 116 21.71 -23.61 -16.10
C MET A 116 23.23 -23.56 -16.05
N THR A 117 23.87 -24.66 -16.46
CA THR A 117 25.32 -24.74 -16.62
C THR A 117 25.77 -23.97 -17.88
N SER A 118 27.07 -23.64 -17.97
CA SER A 118 27.65 -22.98 -19.14
C SER A 118 27.40 -23.77 -20.45
N ALA A 119 27.48 -25.09 -20.38
CA ALA A 119 27.20 -25.99 -21.54
C ALA A 119 25.73 -25.90 -21.96
N GLN A 120 24.79 -25.89 -21.01
CA GLN A 120 23.36 -25.77 -21.29
C GLN A 120 23.02 -24.37 -21.87
N TRP A 121 23.62 -23.29 -21.35
CA TRP A 121 23.51 -21.96 -21.93
C TRP A 121 24.00 -21.90 -23.36
N ARG A 122 25.13 -22.55 -23.63
CA ARG A 122 25.67 -22.63 -25.00
C ARG A 122 24.72 -23.36 -25.95
N THR A 123 24.20 -24.51 -25.56
CA THR A 123 23.22 -25.28 -26.36
C THR A 123 21.97 -24.45 -26.63
N LYS A 124 21.42 -23.75 -25.60
CA LYS A 124 20.27 -22.90 -25.75
C LYS A 124 20.51 -21.73 -26.70
N LEU A 125 21.56 -20.93 -26.49
CA LEU A 125 21.84 -19.76 -27.32
C LEU A 125 22.12 -20.11 -28.78
N MET A 126 22.86 -21.19 -29.02
CA MET A 126 23.16 -21.64 -30.37
C MET A 126 21.95 -22.28 -31.05
N GLY A 127 21.13 -23.04 -30.30
CA GLY A 127 19.90 -23.63 -30.80
C GLY A 127 18.86 -22.56 -31.16
N ASP A 128 18.66 -21.57 -30.27
CA ASP A 128 17.75 -20.43 -30.52
C ASP A 128 18.18 -19.62 -31.76
N ARG A 129 19.48 -19.40 -31.92
CA ARG A 129 20.05 -18.74 -33.10
C ARG A 129 19.79 -19.53 -34.36
N GLN A 130 20.06 -20.83 -34.35
CA GLN A 130 19.85 -21.69 -35.52
C GLN A 130 18.39 -21.72 -35.94
N ALA A 131 17.47 -21.85 -34.97
CA ALA A 131 16.03 -21.83 -35.23
C ALA A 131 15.55 -20.52 -35.89
N ILE A 132 16.14 -19.40 -35.50
CA ILE A 132 15.82 -18.10 -36.11
C ILE A 132 16.41 -17.95 -37.51
N LEU A 133 17.66 -18.44 -37.73
CA LEU A 133 18.29 -18.42 -39.04
C LEU A 133 17.55 -19.35 -40.02
N ASP A 134 17.14 -20.54 -39.60
CA ASP A 134 16.36 -21.45 -40.41
C ASP A 134 14.96 -20.92 -40.78
N ALA A 135 14.36 -20.17 -39.85
CA ALA A 135 13.08 -19.49 -40.10
C ALA A 135 13.18 -18.24 -41.00
N ALA A 136 14.39 -17.70 -41.17
CA ALA A 136 14.69 -16.52 -41.96
C ALA A 136 15.31 -16.83 -43.33
N ASP A 137 15.31 -18.08 -43.80
CA ASP A 137 15.94 -18.50 -45.05
C ASP A 137 15.42 -17.71 -46.24
N PRO A 138 16.29 -16.91 -46.92
CA PRO A 138 15.90 -16.08 -48.06
C PRO A 138 15.47 -16.87 -49.31
N LYS A 139 15.72 -18.18 -49.36
CA LYS A 139 15.35 -19.06 -50.50
C LYS A 139 13.89 -19.51 -50.41
N ASP A 140 13.27 -19.48 -49.24
CA ASP A 140 11.87 -19.87 -49.07
C ASP A 140 10.96 -18.62 -48.87
N LYS A 141 10.52 -18.04 -49.99
CA LYS A 141 9.62 -16.88 -50.02
C LYS A 141 8.24 -17.12 -49.37
N SER A 142 7.88 -18.39 -49.06
CA SER A 142 6.63 -18.72 -48.36
C SER A 142 6.75 -18.50 -46.85
N LYS A 143 7.95 -18.53 -46.29
CA LYS A 143 8.22 -18.18 -44.89
C LYS A 143 8.42 -16.69 -44.76
N LYS A 144 7.31 -15.96 -44.53
CA LYS A 144 7.40 -14.55 -44.12
C LYS A 144 8.25 -14.47 -42.84
N PRO A 145 9.32 -13.63 -42.81
CA PRO A 145 10.11 -13.46 -41.60
C PRO A 145 9.16 -13.06 -40.47
N ARG A 146 9.21 -13.77 -39.34
CA ARG A 146 8.44 -13.40 -38.16
C ARG A 146 8.80 -11.96 -37.80
N ARG A 147 7.80 -11.10 -37.65
CA ARG A 147 7.98 -9.68 -37.29
C ARG A 147 8.77 -9.44 -35.99
N ASN A 148 9.05 -10.49 -35.22
CA ASN A 148 9.72 -10.41 -33.92
C ASN A 148 10.92 -11.36 -33.90
N HIS A 149 12.07 -10.90 -34.39
CA HIS A 149 13.35 -11.64 -34.40
C HIS A 149 14.05 -11.64 -33.02
N ALA A 150 13.50 -10.91 -32.08
CA ALA A 150 14.09 -10.72 -30.77
C ALA A 150 13.70 -11.84 -29.82
N TYR A 151 14.67 -12.66 -29.45
CA TYR A 151 14.52 -13.75 -28.50
C TYR A 151 14.64 -13.24 -27.05
N ARG A 152 13.70 -13.60 -26.18
CA ARG A 152 13.75 -13.28 -24.75
C ARG A 152 14.75 -14.21 -24.05
N LEU A 153 15.78 -13.63 -23.42
CA LEU A 153 16.88 -14.38 -22.82
C LEU A 153 16.47 -15.05 -21.49
N PHE A 154 15.73 -14.34 -20.65
CA PHE A 154 15.26 -14.83 -19.35
C PHE A 154 13.73 -14.78 -19.25
N PRO A 155 13.09 -15.75 -18.60
CA PRO A 155 11.64 -15.73 -18.36
C PRO A 155 11.24 -14.61 -17.37
N GLN A 156 12.11 -14.27 -16.40
CA GLN A 156 11.90 -13.19 -15.43
C GLN A 156 12.32 -11.84 -15.99
N MET A 157 11.79 -10.76 -15.38
CA MET A 157 12.25 -9.41 -15.60
C MET A 157 13.46 -9.14 -14.70
N LEU A 158 14.37 -8.31 -15.19
CA LEU A 158 15.60 -7.94 -14.49
C LEU A 158 15.44 -6.59 -13.79
N THR A 159 16.04 -6.46 -12.63
CA THR A 159 16.23 -5.19 -11.94
C THR A 159 17.28 -4.34 -12.65
N HIS A 160 17.35 -3.05 -12.34
CA HIS A 160 18.38 -2.15 -12.90
C HIS A 160 19.82 -2.63 -12.60
N ARG A 161 20.06 -3.19 -11.41
CA ARG A 161 21.36 -3.75 -11.03
C ARG A 161 21.73 -4.97 -11.88
N GLU A 162 20.78 -5.88 -12.08
CA GLU A 162 20.98 -7.06 -12.93
C GLU A 162 21.18 -6.69 -14.39
N TYR A 163 20.41 -5.71 -14.90
CA TYR A 163 20.61 -5.15 -16.24
C TYR A 163 22.02 -4.61 -16.42
N LYS A 164 22.51 -3.78 -15.48
CA LYS A 164 23.87 -3.24 -15.56
C LYS A 164 24.94 -4.35 -15.55
N ARG A 165 24.76 -5.36 -14.69
CA ARG A 165 25.65 -6.52 -14.64
C ARG A 165 25.64 -7.30 -15.97
N LEU A 166 24.44 -7.58 -16.50
CA LEU A 166 24.29 -8.31 -17.77
C LEU A 166 24.90 -7.55 -18.95
N ARG A 167 24.75 -6.21 -18.98
CA ARG A 167 25.30 -5.33 -20.01
C ARG A 167 26.84 -5.32 -20.01
N SER A 168 27.49 -5.69 -18.92
CA SER A 168 28.95 -5.76 -18.81
C SER A 168 29.53 -7.09 -19.32
N PHE A 169 28.72 -8.10 -19.63
CA PHE A 169 29.19 -9.43 -20.02
C PHE A 169 29.90 -9.42 -21.37
N PRO A 170 30.85 -10.35 -21.59
CA PRO A 170 31.45 -10.57 -22.89
C PRO A 170 30.37 -10.70 -23.97
N PHE A 171 30.60 -10.14 -25.16
CA PHE A 171 29.63 -10.00 -26.25
C PHE A 171 28.51 -8.99 -25.99
N PHE A 172 27.80 -9.00 -24.85
CA PHE A 172 26.69 -8.08 -24.56
C PHE A 172 27.16 -6.63 -24.30
N ARG A 173 28.39 -6.41 -23.94
CA ARG A 173 29.00 -5.07 -23.84
C ARG A 173 29.22 -4.37 -25.19
N LYS A 174 29.13 -5.12 -26.30
CA LYS A 174 29.25 -4.56 -27.64
C LYS A 174 28.00 -3.76 -28.03
N PRO A 175 28.09 -2.86 -29.02
CA PRO A 175 26.91 -2.18 -29.58
C PRO A 175 25.79 -3.15 -29.99
N VAL A 176 24.55 -2.68 -29.96
CA VAL A 176 23.36 -3.51 -30.26
C VAL A 176 23.45 -4.12 -31.65
N ASN A 177 23.91 -3.38 -32.65
CA ASN A 177 24.11 -3.86 -34.03
C ASN A 177 25.15 -4.99 -34.15
N GLU A 178 26.14 -5.06 -33.24
CA GLU A 178 27.18 -6.11 -33.24
C GLU A 178 26.85 -7.32 -32.38
N SER A 179 26.07 -7.13 -31.31
CA SER A 179 25.72 -8.19 -30.36
C SER A 179 24.28 -8.66 -30.50
N GLY A 180 23.42 -7.89 -31.14
CA GLY A 180 21.97 -8.09 -31.12
C GLY A 180 21.32 -7.95 -29.75
N PHE A 181 22.12 -7.71 -28.71
CA PHE A 181 21.65 -7.66 -27.34
C PHE A 181 21.10 -6.27 -26.97
N TYR A 182 19.85 -6.26 -26.51
CA TYR A 182 19.22 -5.06 -25.96
C TYR A 182 18.26 -5.41 -24.82
N CYS A 183 17.94 -4.44 -24.01
CA CYS A 183 16.95 -4.58 -22.95
C CYS A 183 15.79 -3.61 -23.18
N GLU A 184 14.60 -4.17 -23.17
CA GLU A 184 13.35 -3.42 -23.19
C GLU A 184 13.03 -2.97 -21.76
N LYS A 185 12.84 -1.66 -21.57
CA LYS A 185 12.52 -1.05 -20.30
C LYS A 185 11.01 -1.10 -20.07
N ILE A 186 10.58 -1.75 -19.01
CA ILE A 186 9.16 -1.91 -18.67
C ILE A 186 8.92 -1.31 -17.28
N PRO A 187 8.16 -0.22 -17.18
CA PRO A 187 7.76 0.30 -15.87
C PRO A 187 6.75 -0.66 -15.23
N ARG A 188 6.96 -0.95 -13.95
CA ARG A 188 6.04 -1.76 -13.14
C ARG A 188 5.66 -1.05 -11.86
N ARG A 189 4.35 -0.99 -11.59
CA ARG A 189 3.85 -0.53 -10.31
C ARG A 189 4.22 -1.51 -9.22
N THR A 190 4.94 -1.04 -8.20
CA THR A 190 5.37 -1.85 -7.05
C THR A 190 4.93 -1.19 -5.76
N LYS A 191 4.71 -2.02 -4.75
CA LYS A 191 4.42 -1.61 -3.37
C LYS A 191 5.58 -2.08 -2.50
N PRO A 192 6.53 -1.20 -2.11
CA PRO A 192 7.72 -1.61 -1.38
C PRO A 192 7.43 -2.31 -0.05
N TYR A 193 6.28 -2.02 0.57
CA TYR A 193 5.84 -2.62 1.83
C TYR A 193 4.90 -3.82 1.65
N GLY A 194 4.82 -4.39 0.44
CA GLY A 194 4.04 -5.60 0.16
C GLY A 194 2.55 -5.45 0.44
N SER A 195 2.02 -6.26 1.37
CA SER A 195 0.60 -6.28 1.73
C SER A 195 0.16 -5.16 2.67
N MET A 196 1.10 -4.37 3.22
CA MET A 196 0.79 -3.30 4.18
C MET A 196 -0.20 -2.28 3.58
N ALA A 197 -1.36 -2.10 4.22
CA ALA A 197 -2.45 -1.24 3.76
C ALA A 197 -2.86 -1.48 2.29
N ALA A 198 -2.63 -2.67 1.75
CA ALA A 198 -2.73 -2.96 0.31
C ALA A 198 -4.13 -2.67 -0.25
N ARG A 199 -5.20 -2.88 0.55
CA ARG A 199 -6.58 -2.56 0.15
C ARG A 199 -6.86 -1.07 0.09
N SER A 200 -6.31 -0.32 1.03
CA SER A 200 -6.47 1.14 1.05
C SER A 200 -5.64 1.80 -0.04
N ILE A 201 -4.43 1.32 -0.29
CA ILE A 201 -3.60 1.74 -1.44
C ILE A 201 -4.30 1.37 -2.75
N GLY A 202 -4.72 0.13 -2.90
CA GLY A 202 -5.40 -0.37 -4.09
C GLY A 202 -4.47 -1.02 -5.11
N ASN A 203 -5.06 -1.46 -6.23
CA ASN A 203 -4.38 -2.15 -7.32
C ASN A 203 -4.69 -1.50 -8.67
N LEU A 204 -3.83 -1.78 -9.66
CA LEU A 204 -4.06 -1.43 -11.06
C LEU A 204 -4.73 -2.60 -11.81
N ASP A 205 -5.29 -2.28 -12.98
CA ASP A 205 -5.84 -3.23 -13.95
C ASP A 205 -4.76 -4.16 -14.54
N SER A 206 -5.17 -5.10 -15.38
CA SER A 206 -4.26 -6.04 -16.07
C SER A 206 -3.27 -5.33 -16.99
N THR A 207 -3.66 -4.19 -17.56
CA THR A 207 -2.80 -3.34 -18.40
C THR A 207 -1.85 -2.49 -17.57
N ARG A 208 -2.07 -2.39 -16.25
CA ARG A 208 -1.30 -1.61 -15.29
C ARG A 208 -1.30 -0.10 -15.56
N THR A 209 -2.35 0.37 -16.21
CA THR A 209 -2.52 1.78 -16.54
C THR A 209 -3.47 2.48 -15.59
N HIS A 210 -4.59 1.85 -15.23
CA HIS A 210 -5.65 2.47 -14.43
C HIS A 210 -5.88 1.76 -13.10
N GLY A 211 -6.24 2.54 -12.08
CA GLY A 211 -6.59 2.05 -10.76
C GLY A 211 -7.95 1.34 -10.74
N ILE A 212 -8.02 0.13 -10.17
CA ILE A 212 -9.27 -0.63 -10.04
C ILE A 212 -9.78 -0.70 -8.60
N SER A 213 -8.97 -0.35 -7.62
CA SER A 213 -9.37 -0.37 -6.20
C SER A 213 -8.57 0.64 -5.37
N GLY A 214 -9.06 0.94 -4.16
CA GLY A 214 -8.40 1.82 -3.18
C GLY A 214 -8.10 3.22 -3.71
N LEU A 215 -7.06 3.84 -3.16
CA LEU A 215 -6.60 5.17 -3.56
C LEU A 215 -6.10 5.21 -5.02
N GLU A 216 -5.56 4.09 -5.53
CA GLU A 216 -5.19 3.98 -6.95
C GLU A 216 -6.37 4.25 -7.88
N ARG A 217 -7.58 3.75 -7.54
CA ARG A 217 -8.81 4.02 -8.29
C ARG A 217 -9.38 5.40 -8.01
N ALA A 218 -9.46 5.77 -6.73
CA ALA A 218 -10.08 7.03 -6.32
C ALA A 218 -9.39 8.26 -6.91
N LEU A 219 -8.08 8.18 -7.01
CA LEU A 219 -7.21 9.27 -7.45
C LEU A 219 -6.61 9.00 -8.85
N ASP A 220 -7.23 8.07 -9.62
CA ASP A 220 -6.69 7.61 -10.89
C ASP A 220 -6.44 8.75 -11.88
N THR A 221 -7.39 9.68 -12.01
CA THR A 221 -7.26 10.86 -12.90
C THR A 221 -6.09 11.77 -12.53
N LEU A 222 -5.76 11.86 -11.23
CA LEU A 222 -4.64 12.65 -10.74
C LEU A 222 -3.31 11.88 -10.91
N LEU A 223 -3.32 10.59 -10.58
CA LEU A 223 -2.16 9.72 -10.66
C LEU A 223 -1.75 9.39 -12.10
N TYR A 224 -2.71 9.23 -13.02
CA TYR A 224 -2.43 8.82 -14.38
C TYR A 224 -1.70 9.91 -15.19
N GLY A 225 -2.06 11.17 -15.01
CA GLY A 225 -1.51 12.29 -15.78
C GLY A 225 -2.18 12.47 -17.14
N LYS A 226 -1.47 13.08 -18.10
CA LYS A 226 -1.99 13.31 -19.46
C LYS A 226 -1.07 12.65 -20.48
N PRO A 227 -1.61 11.82 -21.41
CA PRO A 227 -0.81 11.21 -22.47
C PRO A 227 -0.24 12.26 -23.40
N GLY A 228 0.95 12.02 -23.89
CA GLY A 228 1.59 12.79 -24.96
C GLY A 228 1.14 12.32 -26.33
N ILE A 229 1.44 13.12 -27.35
CA ILE A 229 1.19 12.81 -28.75
C ILE A 229 2.53 12.80 -29.49
N ALA A 230 2.86 11.70 -30.14
CA ALA A 230 4.01 11.59 -31.02
C ALA A 230 3.58 11.17 -32.42
N HIS A 231 4.29 11.68 -33.42
CA HIS A 231 4.15 11.28 -34.81
C HIS A 231 5.42 10.59 -35.27
N TYR A 232 5.31 9.61 -36.17
CA TYR A 232 6.48 9.02 -36.78
C TYR A 232 7.05 9.94 -37.86
N TYR A 233 8.33 10.27 -37.75
CA TYR A 233 9.07 10.96 -38.77
C TYR A 233 10.14 10.04 -39.35
N GLN A 234 10.30 10.12 -40.67
CA GLN A 234 11.39 9.45 -41.36
C GLN A 234 12.66 10.28 -41.20
N LEU A 235 13.59 9.79 -40.40
CA LEU A 235 14.97 10.29 -40.35
C LEU A 235 15.79 9.61 -41.46
N THR A 236 16.98 10.13 -41.76
CA THR A 236 17.81 9.72 -42.91
C THR A 236 17.98 8.19 -43.05
N ASN A 237 18.01 7.43 -41.94
CA ASN A 237 18.17 5.98 -41.95
C ASN A 237 17.22 5.23 -40.98
N ALA A 238 16.24 5.89 -40.40
CA ALA A 238 15.31 5.27 -39.44
C ALA A 238 13.97 6.02 -39.38
N ILE A 239 12.90 5.31 -39.04
CA ILE A 239 11.63 5.92 -38.65
C ILE A 239 11.61 6.01 -37.14
N ALA A 240 11.53 7.20 -36.60
CA ALA A 240 11.49 7.47 -35.17
C ALA A 240 10.24 8.26 -34.77
N PRO A 241 9.64 7.97 -33.62
CA PRO A 241 8.58 8.81 -33.07
C PRO A 241 9.22 10.12 -32.55
N VAL A 242 8.66 11.25 -33.01
CA VAL A 242 9.00 12.59 -32.52
C VAL A 242 7.79 13.07 -31.71
N GLU A 243 8.02 13.42 -30.47
CA GLU A 243 7.02 13.91 -29.56
C GLU A 243 6.60 15.33 -29.96
N ILE A 244 5.31 15.53 -30.26
CA ILE A 244 4.71 16.82 -30.63
C ILE A 244 4.11 17.48 -29.40
N VAL A 245 3.42 16.68 -28.58
CA VAL A 245 2.89 17.11 -27.28
C VAL A 245 3.52 16.21 -26.23
N PRO A 246 4.32 16.76 -25.30
CA PRO A 246 4.96 15.95 -24.27
C PRO A 246 3.91 15.36 -23.31
N ALA A 247 4.14 14.13 -22.91
CA ALA A 247 3.35 13.50 -21.86
C ALA A 247 3.54 14.24 -20.52
N VAL A 248 2.43 14.50 -19.82
CA VAL A 248 2.47 15.17 -18.52
C VAL A 248 2.34 14.12 -17.42
N LYS A 249 3.38 14.00 -16.59
CA LYS A 249 3.40 13.10 -15.43
C LYS A 249 2.19 13.35 -14.51
N GLY A 250 1.64 12.27 -13.92
CA GLY A 250 0.62 12.38 -12.87
C GLY A 250 1.17 13.01 -11.59
N TYR A 251 0.27 13.43 -10.71
CA TYR A 251 0.65 13.96 -9.39
C TYR A 251 1.19 12.88 -8.48
N ASP A 252 2.27 13.16 -7.80
CA ASP A 252 2.70 12.40 -6.62
C ASP A 252 1.81 12.80 -5.44
N ILE A 253 1.19 11.83 -4.79
CA ILE A 253 0.18 12.06 -3.76
C ILE A 253 0.72 11.62 -2.41
N THR A 254 0.86 12.57 -1.48
CA THR A 254 1.22 12.26 -0.10
C THR A 254 -0.04 11.91 0.68
N THR A 255 -0.10 10.66 1.12
CA THR A 255 -1.17 10.14 1.98
C THR A 255 -0.98 10.58 3.43
N THR A 256 -1.96 10.28 4.27
CA THR A 256 -1.88 10.48 5.71
C THR A 256 -1.30 9.27 6.44
N ILE A 257 -1.15 8.14 5.74
CA ILE A 257 -0.66 6.88 6.31
C ILE A 257 0.79 7.03 6.76
N ASN A 258 1.04 6.70 8.03
CA ASN A 258 2.37 6.61 8.61
C ASN A 258 2.81 5.15 8.62
N VAL A 259 3.94 4.84 7.97
CA VAL A 259 4.42 3.47 7.79
C VAL A 259 4.67 2.77 9.13
N GLN A 260 5.25 3.47 10.10
CA GLN A 260 5.55 2.91 11.42
C GLN A 260 4.27 2.62 12.22
N LEU A 261 3.30 3.54 12.19
CA LEU A 261 2.01 3.36 12.86
C LEU A 261 1.20 2.26 12.18
N GLN A 262 1.22 2.18 10.86
CA GLN A 262 0.57 1.11 10.10
C GLN A 262 1.15 -0.26 10.45
N ASP A 263 2.47 -0.35 10.59
CA ASP A 263 3.15 -1.59 10.96
C ASP A 263 2.76 -2.05 12.38
N ILE A 264 2.73 -1.12 13.34
CA ILE A 264 2.29 -1.41 14.71
C ILE A 264 0.85 -1.90 14.73
N VAL A 265 -0.05 -1.20 14.05
CA VAL A 265 -1.49 -1.51 14.00
C VAL A 265 -1.75 -2.86 13.35
N GLU A 266 -1.10 -3.14 12.23
CA GLU A 266 -1.28 -4.39 11.48
C GLU A 266 -0.74 -5.58 12.28
N HIS A 267 0.40 -5.42 12.95
CA HIS A 267 1.00 -6.46 13.76
C HIS A 267 0.14 -6.81 14.99
N GLU A 268 -0.32 -5.81 15.75
CA GLU A 268 -1.15 -6.04 16.93
C GLU A 268 -2.50 -6.66 16.58
N LEU A 269 -3.11 -6.23 15.46
CA LEU A 269 -4.34 -6.83 14.96
C LEU A 269 -4.11 -8.28 14.52
N ASN A 270 -3.04 -8.55 13.80
CA ASN A 270 -2.69 -9.89 13.32
C ASN A 270 -2.46 -10.86 14.47
N ASP A 271 -1.66 -10.46 15.45
CA ASP A 271 -1.36 -11.31 16.61
C ASP A 271 -2.62 -11.66 17.39
N MET A 272 -3.50 -10.68 17.62
CA MET A 272 -4.78 -10.91 18.30
C MET A 272 -5.73 -11.78 17.47
N CYS A 273 -5.75 -11.60 16.15
CA CYS A 273 -6.54 -12.46 15.25
C CYS A 273 -6.07 -13.93 15.32
N ILE A 274 -4.76 -14.16 15.32
CA ILE A 274 -4.17 -15.50 15.48
C ILE A 274 -4.51 -16.07 16.85
N GLU A 275 -4.31 -15.29 17.92
CA GLU A 275 -4.51 -15.72 19.31
C GLU A 275 -5.97 -16.09 19.61
N THR A 276 -6.93 -15.36 19.04
CA THR A 276 -8.36 -15.54 19.33
C THR A 276 -9.10 -16.34 18.26
N GLY A 277 -8.43 -16.72 17.17
CA GLY A 277 -9.06 -17.41 16.06
C GLY A 277 -10.16 -16.61 15.36
N ALA A 278 -10.10 -15.28 15.35
CA ALA A 278 -11.10 -14.44 14.68
C ALA A 278 -11.17 -14.76 13.18
N GLU A 279 -12.34 -14.61 12.56
CA GLU A 279 -12.46 -14.76 11.10
C GLU A 279 -11.84 -13.59 10.34
N TRP A 280 -12.11 -12.40 10.84
CA TRP A 280 -11.51 -11.16 10.33
C TRP A 280 -11.45 -10.10 11.42
N GLY A 281 -10.60 -9.12 11.21
CA GLY A 281 -10.47 -7.95 12.06
C GLY A 281 -10.18 -6.70 11.26
N THR A 282 -10.60 -5.54 11.77
CA THR A 282 -10.21 -4.23 11.26
C THR A 282 -9.78 -3.33 12.40
N CYS A 283 -8.78 -2.51 12.14
CA CYS A 283 -8.31 -1.49 13.06
C CYS A 283 -8.02 -0.18 12.30
N VAL A 284 -8.54 0.93 12.80
CA VAL A 284 -8.27 2.27 12.26
C VAL A 284 -7.71 3.15 13.35
N LEU A 285 -6.56 3.76 13.10
CA LEU A 285 -5.92 4.76 13.95
C LEU A 285 -5.98 6.13 13.27
N MET A 286 -6.55 7.12 13.95
CA MET A 286 -6.78 8.47 13.41
C MET A 286 -6.22 9.53 14.33
N GLU A 287 -5.61 10.56 13.76
CA GLU A 287 -5.13 11.73 14.52
C GLU A 287 -6.29 12.66 14.89
N VAL A 288 -6.40 13.00 16.17
CA VAL A 288 -7.56 13.72 16.72
C VAL A 288 -7.72 15.10 16.09
N ALA A 289 -6.66 15.86 15.98
CA ALA A 289 -6.71 17.24 15.54
C ALA A 289 -7.04 17.41 14.05
N THR A 290 -6.63 16.47 13.21
CA THR A 290 -6.64 16.63 11.74
C THR A 290 -7.63 15.70 11.04
N GLY A 291 -8.04 14.61 11.68
CA GLY A 291 -8.80 13.54 11.04
C GLY A 291 -7.95 12.68 10.07
N ASP A 292 -6.62 12.83 10.11
CA ASP A 292 -5.70 12.05 9.32
C ASP A 292 -5.76 10.57 9.74
N ILE A 293 -6.16 9.69 8.84
CA ILE A 293 -6.07 8.24 9.06
C ILE A 293 -4.59 7.87 8.95
N LYS A 294 -3.96 7.60 10.09
CA LYS A 294 -2.53 7.26 10.18
C LYS A 294 -2.26 5.80 9.90
N ALA A 295 -3.23 4.94 10.22
CA ALA A 295 -3.18 3.53 9.91
C ALA A 295 -4.59 2.95 9.71
N ILE A 296 -4.70 2.00 8.80
CA ILE A 296 -5.93 1.25 8.52
C ILE A 296 -5.56 -0.16 8.10
N SER A 297 -5.91 -1.14 8.92
CA SER A 297 -5.63 -2.56 8.69
C SER A 297 -6.92 -3.35 8.61
N ASN A 298 -6.98 -4.30 7.68
CA ASN A 298 -8.14 -5.15 7.43
C ASN A 298 -7.65 -6.57 7.15
N LEU A 299 -7.72 -7.43 8.14
CA LEU A 299 -7.19 -8.79 8.08
C LEU A 299 -8.31 -9.81 8.02
N LYS A 300 -8.21 -10.77 7.12
CA LYS A 300 -9.09 -11.94 7.00
C LYS A 300 -8.24 -13.20 7.16
N ARG A 301 -8.79 -14.22 7.82
CA ARG A 301 -8.18 -15.55 7.88
C ARG A 301 -7.98 -16.09 6.47
N SER A 302 -6.80 -16.64 6.19
CA SER A 302 -6.49 -17.29 4.91
C SER A 302 -7.32 -18.56 4.75
N GLU A 303 -7.75 -18.82 3.53
CA GLU A 303 -8.46 -20.07 3.16
C GLU A 303 -7.49 -21.25 3.10
N ASP A 304 -6.22 -20.97 2.73
CA ASP A 304 -5.18 -22.00 2.57
C ASP A 304 -4.52 -22.38 3.91
N ASN A 305 -4.45 -21.44 4.86
CA ASN A 305 -3.81 -21.65 6.16
C ASN A 305 -4.57 -20.91 7.27
N PRO A 306 -5.28 -21.62 8.16
CA PRO A 306 -6.07 -21.03 9.24
C PRO A 306 -5.26 -20.18 10.25
N ASN A 307 -3.95 -20.37 10.32
CA ASN A 307 -3.04 -19.61 11.19
C ASN A 307 -2.43 -18.39 10.50
N GLU A 308 -2.81 -18.12 9.26
CA GLU A 308 -2.34 -16.98 8.48
C GLU A 308 -3.47 -16.01 8.19
N TYR A 309 -3.20 -14.71 8.38
CA TYR A 309 -4.14 -13.65 8.03
C TYR A 309 -3.58 -12.82 6.87
N VAL A 310 -4.46 -12.53 5.93
CA VAL A 310 -4.15 -11.75 4.74
C VAL A 310 -5.02 -10.51 4.69
N GLU A 311 -4.57 -9.50 3.93
CA GLU A 311 -5.35 -8.29 3.74
C GLU A 311 -6.70 -8.62 3.06
N GLY A 312 -7.80 -8.40 3.80
CA GLY A 312 -9.17 -8.64 3.35
C GLY A 312 -9.77 -7.48 2.57
N ILE A 313 -11.11 -7.43 2.52
CA ILE A 313 -11.85 -6.24 2.08
C ILE A 313 -11.69 -5.15 3.14
N ASN A 314 -12.00 -3.89 2.80
CA ASN A 314 -11.93 -2.81 3.79
C ASN A 314 -13.17 -2.85 4.71
N TYR A 315 -13.08 -3.62 5.81
CA TYR A 315 -14.17 -3.76 6.79
C TYR A 315 -14.46 -2.46 7.54
N ALA A 316 -13.51 -1.52 7.62
CA ALA A 316 -13.68 -0.27 8.35
C ALA A 316 -14.76 0.66 7.77
N VAL A 317 -15.06 0.51 6.47
CA VAL A 317 -16.02 1.36 5.74
C VAL A 317 -17.36 0.66 5.44
N LEU A 318 -17.52 -0.59 5.86
CA LEU A 318 -18.74 -1.36 5.67
C LEU A 318 -19.64 -1.28 6.92
N GLY A 319 -20.97 -1.23 6.72
CA GLY A 319 -21.94 -1.10 7.79
C GLY A 319 -22.20 -2.41 8.54
N TYR A 320 -22.04 -2.38 9.85
CA TYR A 320 -22.35 -3.47 10.77
C TYR A 320 -23.20 -2.96 11.94
N GLU A 321 -23.92 -3.85 12.62
CA GLU A 321 -24.49 -3.50 13.91
C GLU A 321 -23.35 -3.19 14.89
N PRO A 322 -23.27 -1.94 15.41
CA PRO A 322 -22.11 -1.48 16.19
C PRO A 322 -22.15 -2.00 17.65
N GLY A 323 -23.31 -2.39 18.12
CA GLY A 323 -23.52 -2.72 19.52
C GLY A 323 -23.26 -1.51 20.45
N SER A 324 -22.80 -1.80 21.65
CA SER A 324 -22.70 -0.81 22.73
C SER A 324 -21.77 0.37 22.51
N VAL A 325 -20.92 0.37 21.48
CA VAL A 325 -20.09 1.56 21.16
C VAL A 325 -20.96 2.76 20.73
N VAL A 326 -22.16 2.54 20.19
CA VAL A 326 -23.08 3.60 19.80
C VAL A 326 -23.69 4.34 21.01
N LYS A 327 -23.69 3.72 22.19
CA LYS A 327 -24.24 4.37 23.41
C LYS A 327 -23.59 5.69 23.72
N THR A 328 -22.31 5.85 23.40
CA THR A 328 -21.58 7.12 23.54
C THR A 328 -22.17 8.21 22.64
N ILE A 329 -22.54 7.84 21.40
CA ILE A 329 -23.17 8.76 20.43
C ILE A 329 -24.59 9.12 20.92
N SER A 330 -25.35 8.13 21.39
CA SER A 330 -26.68 8.36 21.97
C SER A 330 -26.60 9.24 23.22
N MET A 331 -25.59 9.05 24.09
CA MET A 331 -25.38 9.89 25.27
C MET A 331 -24.99 11.32 24.87
N MET A 332 -24.21 11.50 23.80
CA MET A 332 -23.90 12.82 23.27
C MET A 332 -25.18 13.58 22.85
N VAL A 333 -26.08 12.90 22.13
CA VAL A 333 -27.40 13.47 21.80
C VAL A 333 -28.17 13.82 23.08
N ALA A 334 -28.16 12.93 24.08
CA ALA A 334 -28.90 13.14 25.34
C ALA A 334 -28.39 14.34 26.13
N LEU A 335 -27.08 14.57 26.14
CA LEU A 335 -26.45 15.73 26.79
C LEU A 335 -26.74 17.02 26.02
N GLU A 336 -26.56 17.04 24.70
CA GLU A 336 -26.81 18.23 23.87
C GLU A 336 -28.28 18.67 23.89
N ASP A 337 -29.17 17.70 23.96
CA ASP A 337 -30.62 17.96 23.94
C ASP A 337 -31.21 18.16 25.32
N GLY A 338 -30.38 18.23 26.38
CA GLY A 338 -30.79 18.50 27.77
C GLY A 338 -31.64 17.36 28.42
N ILE A 339 -31.59 16.13 27.83
CA ILE A 339 -32.23 14.97 28.46
C ILE A 339 -31.49 14.56 29.73
N VAL A 340 -30.16 14.67 29.65
CA VAL A 340 -29.24 14.46 30.77
C VAL A 340 -28.56 15.80 31.05
N THR A 341 -28.99 16.49 32.08
CA THR A 341 -28.39 17.76 32.54
C THR A 341 -27.29 17.56 33.57
N ASP A 342 -27.46 16.53 34.42
CA ASP A 342 -26.51 16.10 35.43
C ASP A 342 -26.17 14.63 35.24
N ILE A 343 -24.87 14.34 35.08
CA ILE A 343 -24.36 12.98 34.81
C ILE A 343 -24.38 12.09 36.06
N GLU A 344 -24.46 12.68 37.24
CA GLU A 344 -24.55 11.97 38.53
C GLU A 344 -26.01 11.76 39.00
N LYS A 345 -26.97 12.29 38.27
CA LYS A 345 -28.39 12.02 38.56
C LYS A 345 -28.77 10.57 38.31
N PRO A 346 -29.40 9.87 39.28
CA PRO A 346 -29.76 8.46 39.15
C PRO A 346 -30.94 8.26 38.22
N TRP A 347 -30.88 7.17 37.42
CA TRP A 347 -31.92 6.65 36.54
C TRP A 347 -32.37 5.28 37.04
N GLN A 348 -33.66 5.03 37.06
CA GLN A 348 -34.21 3.70 37.39
C GLN A 348 -33.90 2.74 36.23
N THR A 349 -32.95 1.83 36.38
CA THR A 349 -32.59 0.86 35.34
C THR A 349 -33.28 -0.48 35.54
N GLY A 350 -33.19 -1.08 36.71
CA GLY A 350 -33.70 -2.43 36.94
C GLY A 350 -32.85 -3.50 36.25
N SER A 351 -33.34 -4.74 36.26
CA SER A 351 -32.69 -5.87 35.57
C SER A 351 -33.33 -6.22 34.21
N SER A 352 -34.60 -5.83 34.02
CA SER A 352 -35.38 -6.05 32.80
C SER A 352 -36.39 -4.91 32.61
N TRP A 353 -36.63 -4.54 31.37
CA TRP A 353 -37.59 -3.48 31.02
C TRP A 353 -38.27 -3.77 29.70
N ALA A 354 -39.59 -3.96 29.74
CA ALA A 354 -40.43 -4.07 28.56
C ALA A 354 -40.89 -2.67 28.13
N TYR A 355 -40.78 -2.36 26.83
CA TYR A 355 -41.16 -1.09 26.27
C TYR A 355 -41.98 -1.26 24.99
N ALA A 356 -43.12 -0.58 24.93
CA ALA A 356 -44.00 -0.48 23.77
C ALA A 356 -44.40 -1.85 23.15
N GLY A 357 -44.55 -2.88 23.97
CA GLY A 357 -44.94 -4.22 23.50
C GLY A 357 -43.81 -5.06 22.91
N GLY A 358 -42.55 -4.52 22.87
CA GLY A 358 -41.39 -5.28 22.41
C GLY A 358 -40.88 -6.28 23.45
N ASN A 359 -39.99 -7.18 22.99
CA ASN A 359 -39.26 -8.10 23.87
C ASN A 359 -38.51 -7.32 24.96
N PRO A 360 -38.47 -7.80 26.21
CA PRO A 360 -37.79 -7.13 27.30
C PRO A 360 -36.33 -6.85 26.99
N ILE A 361 -35.86 -5.64 27.33
CA ILE A 361 -34.46 -5.27 27.33
C ILE A 361 -33.86 -5.70 28.66
N THR A 362 -32.69 -6.34 28.60
CA THR A 362 -31.95 -6.83 29.77
C THR A 362 -30.56 -6.26 29.83
N ASP A 363 -30.04 -6.13 31.04
CA ASP A 363 -28.63 -5.77 31.32
C ASP A 363 -27.90 -7.01 31.84
N SER A 364 -26.64 -7.15 31.47
CA SER A 364 -25.76 -8.23 31.95
C SER A 364 -25.43 -8.09 33.44
N HIS A 365 -25.45 -6.88 33.97
CA HIS A 365 -25.26 -6.59 35.38
C HIS A 365 -26.49 -5.88 35.91
N GLY A 366 -27.30 -6.60 36.67
CA GLY A 366 -28.53 -6.06 37.28
C GLY A 366 -28.22 -4.94 38.29
N GLY A 367 -29.17 -4.01 38.48
CA GLY A 367 -29.06 -2.93 39.46
C GLY A 367 -30.28 -2.05 39.39
N ALA A 368 -30.82 -1.63 40.55
CA ALA A 368 -32.07 -0.85 40.61
C ALA A 368 -31.92 0.54 39.97
N THR A 369 -30.80 1.21 40.23
CA THR A 369 -30.51 2.56 39.75
C THR A 369 -29.07 2.70 39.29
N ARG A 370 -28.86 3.56 38.29
CA ARG A 370 -27.52 3.97 37.84
C ARG A 370 -27.53 5.43 37.45
N THR A 371 -26.42 6.15 37.70
CA THR A 371 -26.23 7.49 37.14
C THR A 371 -26.01 7.40 35.63
N ALA A 372 -26.15 8.52 34.90
CA ALA A 372 -25.83 8.53 33.46
C ALA A 372 -24.35 8.12 33.18
N ARG A 373 -23.45 8.48 34.09
CA ARG A 373 -22.04 8.08 34.10
C ARG A 373 -21.91 6.56 34.24
N GLN A 374 -22.57 5.95 35.22
CA GLN A 374 -22.58 4.50 35.44
C GLN A 374 -23.29 3.73 34.30
N ILE A 375 -24.27 4.32 33.61
CA ILE A 375 -24.90 3.69 32.43
C ILE A 375 -23.88 3.44 31.32
N ILE A 376 -22.94 4.38 31.10
CA ILE A 376 -21.86 4.19 30.11
C ILE A 376 -20.79 3.26 30.67
N GLU A 377 -20.35 3.41 31.92
CA GLU A 377 -19.34 2.60 32.59
C GLU A 377 -19.71 1.10 32.54
N THR A 378 -20.92 0.75 33.00
CA THR A 378 -21.41 -0.65 33.05
C THR A 378 -22.09 -1.12 31.78
N SER A 379 -22.16 -0.24 30.78
CA SER A 379 -22.80 -0.51 29.49
C SER A 379 -24.28 -0.92 29.56
N SER A 380 -25.09 -0.24 30.41
CA SER A 380 -26.53 -0.56 30.57
C SER A 380 -27.33 -0.29 29.30
N ASN A 381 -28.00 -1.31 28.78
CA ASN A 381 -28.94 -1.21 27.65
C ASN A 381 -30.24 -0.49 28.09
N ILE A 382 -30.72 -0.88 29.26
CA ILE A 382 -32.00 -0.35 29.84
C ILE A 382 -31.83 1.14 30.09
N GLY A 383 -30.75 1.54 30.75
CA GLY A 383 -30.47 2.94 31.03
C GLY A 383 -30.44 3.79 29.77
N MET A 384 -29.73 3.33 28.75
CA MET A 384 -29.59 4.07 27.49
C MET A 384 -30.93 4.16 26.74
N ALA A 385 -31.69 3.04 26.67
CA ALA A 385 -32.98 3.03 26.04
C ALA A 385 -33.97 3.99 26.75
N LYS A 386 -33.99 4.02 28.09
CA LYS A 386 -34.87 4.92 28.86
C LYS A 386 -34.49 6.41 28.63
N ILE A 387 -33.21 6.73 28.62
CA ILE A 387 -32.76 8.11 28.37
C ILE A 387 -33.26 8.60 26.99
N ILE A 388 -33.02 7.83 25.92
CA ILE A 388 -33.42 8.26 24.58
C ILE A 388 -34.92 8.26 24.39
N THR A 389 -35.62 7.24 24.89
CA THR A 389 -37.09 7.16 24.73
C THR A 389 -37.83 8.21 25.55
N GLN A 390 -37.22 8.82 26.58
CA GLN A 390 -37.82 9.90 27.34
C GLN A 390 -38.21 11.10 26.46
N LYS A 391 -37.34 11.52 25.56
CA LYS A 391 -37.61 12.63 24.63
C LYS A 391 -38.19 12.15 23.30
N TYR A 392 -37.59 11.13 22.73
CA TYR A 392 -37.86 10.72 21.37
C TYR A 392 -38.96 9.64 21.26
N GLY A 393 -39.43 9.07 22.36
CA GLY A 393 -40.44 8.02 22.36
C GLY A 393 -41.80 8.45 21.77
N ALA A 394 -42.16 9.73 21.84
CA ALA A 394 -43.37 10.27 21.20
C ALA A 394 -43.18 10.44 19.67
N ASN A 395 -41.98 10.74 19.21
CA ASN A 395 -41.64 10.89 17.80
C ASN A 395 -40.28 10.19 17.49
N PRO A 396 -40.30 8.85 17.32
CA PRO A 396 -39.07 8.07 17.09
C PRO A 396 -38.23 8.50 15.90
N PRO A 397 -38.76 8.95 14.73
CA PRO A 397 -37.95 9.44 13.62
C PRO A 397 -37.10 10.64 13.94
N ALA A 398 -37.49 11.46 14.95
CA ALA A 398 -36.75 12.66 15.35
C ALA A 398 -35.34 12.35 15.90
N PHE A 399 -35.12 11.16 16.46
CA PHE A 399 -33.78 10.73 16.88
C PHE A 399 -32.81 10.60 15.69
N LYS A 400 -33.25 9.98 14.59
CA LYS A 400 -32.47 9.89 13.38
C LYS A 400 -32.23 11.26 12.77
N ALA A 401 -33.28 12.11 12.69
CA ALA A 401 -33.15 13.48 12.19
C ALA A 401 -32.12 14.28 13.00
N ARG A 402 -32.10 14.12 14.33
CA ARG A 402 -31.10 14.76 15.18
C ARG A 402 -29.66 14.33 14.84
N LEU A 403 -29.44 13.05 14.60
CA LEU A 403 -28.13 12.52 14.15
C LEU A 403 -27.77 13.04 12.75
N GLU A 404 -28.76 13.24 11.86
CA GLU A 404 -28.54 13.86 10.53
C GLU A 404 -28.09 15.33 10.68
N GLU A 405 -28.70 16.11 11.54
CA GLU A 405 -28.28 17.48 11.88
C GLU A 405 -26.82 17.52 12.40
N MET A 406 -26.45 16.52 13.20
CA MET A 406 -25.08 16.36 13.69
C MET A 406 -24.08 15.92 12.60
N GLY A 407 -24.54 15.61 11.39
CA GLY A 407 -23.69 15.20 10.26
C GLY A 407 -23.29 13.73 10.31
N PHE A 408 -23.96 12.89 11.12
CA PHE A 408 -23.55 11.49 11.31
C PHE A 408 -23.72 10.62 10.06
N PHE A 409 -24.62 11.00 9.16
CA PHE A 409 -24.89 10.29 7.91
C PHE A 409 -24.15 10.86 6.70
N GLU A 410 -23.31 11.88 6.88
CA GLU A 410 -22.55 12.45 5.79
C GLU A 410 -21.42 11.51 5.33
N PRO A 411 -21.26 11.29 4.02
CA PRO A 411 -20.15 10.49 3.48
C PRO A 411 -18.83 11.24 3.67
N PHE A 412 -17.75 10.50 3.89
CA PHE A 412 -16.42 11.10 4.06
C PHE A 412 -15.72 11.38 2.72
N HIS A 413 -16.12 10.65 1.66
CA HIS A 413 -15.48 10.73 0.34
C HIS A 413 -13.99 10.38 0.37
N LEU A 414 -13.65 9.29 1.07
CA LEU A 414 -12.28 8.79 1.18
C LEU A 414 -11.72 8.25 -0.13
N GLY A 415 -12.60 7.98 -1.10
CA GLY A 415 -12.25 7.34 -2.35
C GLY A 415 -12.02 5.83 -2.24
N ILE A 416 -12.37 5.22 -1.11
CA ILE A 416 -12.33 3.77 -0.96
C ILE A 416 -13.62 3.17 -1.54
N ALA A 417 -13.46 2.22 -2.46
CA ALA A 417 -14.60 1.53 -3.03
C ALA A 417 -15.38 0.77 -1.95
N GLY A 418 -16.71 0.92 -1.96
CA GLY A 418 -17.60 0.31 -0.97
C GLY A 418 -17.79 1.13 0.31
N GLU A 419 -17.30 2.37 0.36
CA GLU A 419 -17.60 3.28 1.47
C GLU A 419 -19.12 3.42 1.64
N GLN A 420 -19.62 3.07 2.84
CA GLN A 420 -21.02 3.17 3.24
C GLN A 420 -21.22 4.26 4.26
N THR A 421 -22.42 4.81 4.28
CA THR A 421 -22.90 5.70 5.33
C THR A 421 -23.72 4.90 6.35
N PRO A 422 -23.91 5.42 7.58
CA PRO A 422 -24.77 4.77 8.56
C PRO A 422 -26.20 4.58 8.02
N GLU A 423 -26.77 3.42 8.32
CA GLU A 423 -28.17 3.08 8.00
C GLU A 423 -28.93 2.76 9.28
N PHE A 424 -30.10 3.36 9.45
CA PHE A 424 -31.00 3.07 10.56
C PHE A 424 -32.29 2.46 10.04
N SER A 425 -32.76 1.39 10.69
CA SER A 425 -34.10 0.83 10.44
C SER A 425 -35.14 1.92 10.65
N LYS A 426 -36.21 1.88 9.83
CA LYS A 426 -37.31 2.83 9.96
C LYS A 426 -37.99 2.68 11.34
N ALA A 427 -38.14 3.80 12.03
CA ALA A 427 -38.74 3.87 13.33
C ALA A 427 -40.12 4.60 13.26
N ASP A 428 -40.97 4.17 12.32
CA ASP A 428 -42.31 4.74 12.17
C ASP A 428 -43.21 4.34 13.35
N VAL A 429 -43.95 5.33 13.92
CA VAL A 429 -44.79 5.12 15.10
C VAL A 429 -45.84 4.06 14.87
N LYS A 430 -46.42 3.96 13.67
CA LYS A 430 -47.48 3.00 13.32
C LYS A 430 -46.96 1.56 13.25
N ASP A 431 -45.68 1.35 12.97
CA ASP A 431 -45.11 0.04 12.70
C ASP A 431 -44.09 -0.41 13.79
N GLY A 432 -44.41 -0.13 15.04
CA GLY A 432 -43.54 -0.52 16.17
C GLY A 432 -42.29 0.34 16.33
N GLY A 433 -42.24 1.55 15.74
CA GLY A 433 -41.07 2.44 15.73
C GLY A 433 -40.54 2.81 17.12
N ARG A 434 -41.40 2.79 18.16
CA ARG A 434 -40.97 2.97 19.56
C ARG A 434 -40.02 1.85 20.01
N VAL A 435 -40.33 0.59 19.64
CA VAL A 435 -39.49 -0.56 19.94
C VAL A 435 -38.15 -0.43 19.17
N VAL A 436 -38.20 -0.08 17.86
CA VAL A 436 -37.02 0.13 17.04
C VAL A 436 -36.14 1.22 17.65
N LEU A 437 -36.66 2.39 17.99
CA LEU A 437 -35.96 3.47 18.68
C LEU A 437 -35.22 2.98 19.93
N SER A 438 -35.94 2.22 20.79
CA SER A 438 -35.33 1.70 22.02
C SER A 438 -34.09 0.83 21.74
N ARG A 439 -34.08 0.08 20.63
CA ARG A 439 -32.97 -0.76 20.20
C ARG A 439 -31.84 0.07 19.58
N GLN A 440 -32.18 1.08 18.77
CA GLN A 440 -31.22 1.99 18.17
C GLN A 440 -30.41 2.76 19.23
N ALA A 441 -31.03 3.10 20.35
CA ALA A 441 -30.36 3.78 21.45
C ALA A 441 -29.11 3.08 21.98
N TYR A 442 -29.01 1.74 21.83
CA TYR A 442 -27.87 0.97 22.31
C TYR A 442 -27.21 0.08 21.22
N GLY A 443 -27.51 0.34 19.93
CA GLY A 443 -26.73 -0.15 18.80
C GLY A 443 -27.28 -1.37 18.06
N TYR A 444 -28.60 -1.61 18.12
CA TYR A 444 -29.28 -2.59 17.31
C TYR A 444 -30.26 -1.93 16.34
N GLY A 445 -30.59 -2.62 15.25
CA GLY A 445 -31.46 -2.03 14.21
C GLY A 445 -30.78 -0.87 13.46
N SER A 446 -29.48 -0.89 13.39
CA SER A 446 -28.67 0.06 12.63
C SER A 446 -27.43 -0.64 12.05
N LYS A 447 -26.98 -0.18 10.88
CA LYS A 447 -25.70 -0.60 10.30
C LYS A 447 -24.79 0.63 10.21
N ILE A 448 -23.72 0.61 10.96
CA ILE A 448 -22.80 1.75 11.08
C ILE A 448 -21.38 1.27 10.74
N PRO A 449 -20.72 1.91 9.75
CA PRO A 449 -19.31 1.64 9.49
C PRO A 449 -18.45 1.95 10.71
N PRO A 450 -17.47 1.11 11.05
CA PRO A 450 -16.54 1.37 12.15
C PRO A 450 -15.91 2.76 12.08
N LEU A 451 -15.54 3.23 10.90
CA LEU A 451 -14.96 4.56 10.71
C LEU A 451 -15.93 5.70 11.07
N CYS A 452 -17.24 5.54 10.82
CA CYS A 452 -18.23 6.54 11.23
C CYS A 452 -18.36 6.61 12.75
N THR A 453 -18.31 5.45 13.43
CA THR A 453 -18.25 5.39 14.89
C THR A 453 -16.97 6.08 15.39
N LEU A 454 -15.82 5.76 14.83
CA LEU A 454 -14.53 6.37 15.20
C LEU A 454 -14.53 7.88 15.04
N ALA A 455 -15.08 8.40 13.95
CA ALA A 455 -15.12 9.84 13.67
C ALA A 455 -15.93 10.60 14.72
N MET A 456 -17.00 10.02 15.27
CA MET A 456 -17.74 10.62 16.38
C MET A 456 -16.95 10.58 17.71
N TYR A 457 -16.24 9.47 17.99
CA TYR A 457 -15.33 9.42 19.15
C TYR A 457 -14.17 10.40 19.00
N ASN A 458 -13.68 10.58 17.79
CA ASN A 458 -12.68 11.61 17.49
C ASN A 458 -13.21 13.01 17.76
N ALA A 459 -14.47 13.30 17.42
CA ALA A 459 -15.08 14.59 17.74
C ALA A 459 -15.17 14.82 19.25
N ILE A 460 -15.53 13.79 20.04
CA ILE A 460 -15.51 13.86 21.52
C ILE A 460 -14.10 14.14 22.04
N ALA A 461 -13.09 13.46 21.51
CA ALA A 461 -11.69 13.65 21.84
C ALA A 461 -11.17 15.03 21.42
N ASN A 462 -11.78 15.68 20.44
CA ASN A 462 -11.44 16.98 19.84
C ASN A 462 -12.37 18.12 20.32
N ASP A 463 -12.84 18.05 21.56
CA ASP A 463 -13.71 19.05 22.19
C ASP A 463 -14.98 19.38 21.39
N GLY A 464 -15.56 18.36 20.75
CA GLY A 464 -16.78 18.45 19.95
C GLY A 464 -16.58 18.89 18.50
N LYS A 465 -15.36 19.08 18.04
CA LYS A 465 -15.05 19.43 16.64
C LYS A 465 -15.09 18.18 15.75
N TYR A 466 -16.06 18.09 14.87
CA TYR A 466 -16.22 16.94 13.98
C TYR A 466 -15.41 17.13 12.70
N VAL A 467 -14.14 16.69 12.73
CA VAL A 467 -13.21 16.75 11.61
C VAL A 467 -13.57 15.65 10.61
N ARG A 468 -13.49 15.94 9.32
CA ARG A 468 -13.67 14.94 8.27
C ARG A 468 -12.46 14.02 8.19
N PRO A 469 -12.62 12.69 8.32
CA PRO A 469 -11.54 11.75 8.10
C PRO A 469 -10.97 11.90 6.68
N ARG A 470 -9.65 11.75 6.52
CA ARG A 470 -8.99 11.82 5.22
C ARG A 470 -7.81 10.86 5.11
N LEU A 471 -7.50 10.43 3.88
CA LEU A 471 -6.41 9.50 3.57
C LEU A 471 -5.25 10.14 2.79
N PHE A 472 -5.39 11.38 2.32
CA PHE A 472 -4.33 12.10 1.61
C PHE A 472 -4.36 13.58 1.95
N LYS A 473 -3.21 14.22 1.90
CA LYS A 473 -3.03 15.59 2.41
C LYS A 473 -2.28 16.54 1.46
N LYS A 474 -1.60 16.00 0.43
CA LYS A 474 -0.81 16.83 -0.48
C LYS A 474 -0.72 16.21 -1.88
N LEU A 475 -0.77 17.05 -2.90
CA LEU A 475 -0.49 16.73 -4.29
C LEU A 475 0.76 17.51 -4.71
N SER A 476 1.70 16.84 -5.36
CA SER A 476 2.93 17.46 -5.88
C SER A 476 3.25 16.97 -7.28
N ARG A 477 3.74 17.88 -8.12
CA ARG A 477 4.23 17.57 -9.47
C ARG A 477 5.41 18.47 -9.79
N ALA A 478 6.45 17.90 -10.38
CA ALA A 478 7.64 18.67 -10.74
C ALA A 478 7.28 19.89 -11.63
N GLY A 479 7.78 21.06 -11.25
CA GLY A 479 7.50 22.32 -11.95
C GLY A 479 6.20 23.03 -11.54
N GLU A 480 5.44 22.48 -10.60
CA GLU A 480 4.22 23.10 -10.06
C GLU A 480 4.35 23.27 -8.54
N PRO A 481 3.67 24.29 -7.95
CA PRO A 481 3.63 24.42 -6.49
C PRO A 481 2.82 23.27 -5.87
N ASP A 482 3.26 22.84 -4.69
CA ASP A 482 2.54 21.82 -3.92
C ASP A 482 1.12 22.28 -3.58
N SER A 483 0.12 21.45 -3.86
CA SER A 483 -1.27 21.66 -3.44
C SER A 483 -1.53 20.94 -2.13
N ILE A 484 -1.66 21.70 -1.06
CA ILE A 484 -1.97 21.18 0.28
C ILE A 484 -3.48 21.12 0.46
N ILE A 485 -4.00 19.95 0.82
CA ILE A 485 -5.41 19.75 1.11
C ILE A 485 -5.68 20.12 2.57
N PRO A 486 -6.50 21.13 2.83
CA PRO A 486 -6.75 21.59 4.19
C PRO A 486 -7.55 20.56 5.00
N VAL A 487 -7.45 20.67 6.33
CA VAL A 487 -8.35 19.98 7.25
C VAL A 487 -9.75 20.58 7.12
N THR A 488 -10.75 19.72 6.92
CA THR A 488 -12.14 20.13 6.78
C THR A 488 -12.99 19.57 7.92
N TYR A 489 -14.08 20.24 8.24
CA TYR A 489 -14.98 19.84 9.30
C TYR A 489 -16.34 19.44 8.71
N ILE A 490 -16.90 18.34 9.18
CA ILE A 490 -18.29 17.98 8.90
C ILE A 490 -19.20 18.93 9.69
N ARG A 491 -18.88 19.13 10.97
CA ARG A 491 -19.46 20.18 11.82
C ARG A 491 -18.36 20.85 12.62
N LYS A 492 -18.35 22.17 12.68
CA LYS A 492 -17.39 22.91 13.51
C LYS A 492 -17.57 22.58 15.00
N GLN A 493 -18.79 22.26 15.39
CA GLN A 493 -19.15 21.87 16.73
C GLN A 493 -20.34 20.90 16.68
N VAL A 494 -20.13 19.63 17.04
CA VAL A 494 -21.17 18.60 17.09
C VAL A 494 -21.72 18.42 18.50
N CYS A 495 -20.93 18.73 19.51
CA CYS A 495 -21.33 18.87 20.90
C CYS A 495 -20.50 19.94 21.58
N SER A 496 -21.02 20.54 22.67
CA SER A 496 -20.30 21.54 23.43
C SER A 496 -19.01 20.97 24.04
N PRO A 497 -17.96 21.80 24.25
CA PRO A 497 -16.74 21.32 24.91
C PRO A 497 -16.99 20.77 26.31
N GLU A 498 -17.98 21.32 27.02
CA GLU A 498 -18.40 20.85 28.34
C GLU A 498 -18.97 19.42 28.25
N ASN A 499 -19.89 19.17 27.31
CA ASN A 499 -20.46 17.84 27.11
C ASN A 499 -19.43 16.84 26.55
N ALA A 500 -18.51 17.29 25.70
CA ALA A 500 -17.37 16.49 25.28
C ALA A 500 -16.50 16.07 26.48
N SER A 501 -16.26 16.96 27.44
CA SER A 501 -15.54 16.68 28.68
C SER A 501 -16.27 15.62 29.54
N LYS A 502 -17.61 15.79 29.71
CA LYS A 502 -18.45 14.79 30.42
C LYS A 502 -18.38 13.41 29.74
N LEU A 503 -18.44 13.36 28.41
CA LEU A 503 -18.32 12.11 27.66
C LEU A 503 -16.93 11.48 27.78
N ARG A 504 -15.86 12.28 27.74
CA ARG A 504 -14.49 11.78 27.99
C ARG A 504 -14.37 11.15 29.37
N LEU A 505 -14.94 11.78 30.41
CA LEU A 505 -14.96 11.23 31.77
C LEU A 505 -15.72 9.90 31.83
N MET A 506 -16.89 9.81 31.20
CA MET A 506 -17.65 8.55 31.14
C MET A 506 -16.88 7.44 30.43
N LEU A 507 -16.17 7.76 29.34
CA LEU A 507 -15.34 6.80 28.58
C LEU A 507 -14.08 6.39 29.37
N HIS A 508 -13.55 7.30 30.19
CA HIS A 508 -12.47 6.99 31.10
C HIS A 508 -12.91 5.96 32.15
N ASP A 509 -14.09 6.10 32.72
CA ASP A 509 -14.61 5.18 33.72
C ASP A 509 -14.86 3.76 33.18
N VAL A 510 -15.12 3.61 31.89
CA VAL A 510 -15.20 2.27 31.26
C VAL A 510 -13.90 1.49 31.40
N VAL A 511 -12.77 2.20 31.48
CA VAL A 511 -11.41 1.60 31.61
C VAL A 511 -10.88 1.71 33.05
N TRP A 512 -11.22 2.78 33.78
CA TRP A 512 -10.59 3.08 35.07
C TRP A 512 -11.57 3.01 36.26
N GLY A 513 -12.88 3.07 36.01
CA GLY A 513 -13.92 2.98 37.03
C GLY A 513 -14.01 1.59 37.67
N ASP A 514 -14.61 1.54 38.85
CA ASP A 514 -14.67 0.30 39.63
C ASP A 514 -15.52 -0.80 38.97
N HIS A 515 -16.49 -0.41 38.14
CA HIS A 515 -17.37 -1.32 37.40
C HIS A 515 -17.12 -1.27 35.89
N GLY A 516 -16.00 -0.71 35.47
CA GLY A 516 -15.64 -0.52 34.08
C GLY A 516 -15.54 -1.82 33.29
N THR A 517 -16.29 -1.89 32.18
CA THR A 517 -16.36 -3.12 31.34
C THR A 517 -15.03 -3.46 30.64
N ALA A 518 -14.06 -2.55 30.60
CA ALA A 518 -12.74 -2.77 30.01
C ALA A 518 -11.59 -2.74 31.01
N ARG A 519 -11.86 -2.52 32.30
CA ARG A 519 -10.87 -2.28 33.36
C ARG A 519 -9.74 -3.33 33.37
N HIS A 520 -10.04 -4.60 33.40
CA HIS A 520 -9.06 -5.67 33.54
C HIS A 520 -8.16 -5.85 32.32
N TRP A 521 -8.55 -5.35 31.16
CA TRP A 521 -7.89 -5.66 29.90
C TRP A 521 -7.23 -4.46 29.23
N VAL A 522 -7.80 -3.26 29.43
CA VAL A 522 -7.40 -2.05 28.71
C VAL A 522 -6.63 -1.07 29.58
N GLN A 523 -6.82 -1.13 30.89
CA GLN A 523 -6.06 -0.31 31.83
C GLN A 523 -4.54 -0.54 31.63
N ASP A 524 -3.77 0.55 31.51
CA ASP A 524 -2.32 0.52 31.29
C ASP A 524 -1.62 1.59 32.12
N ASP A 525 -0.50 1.25 32.74
CA ASP A 525 0.27 2.11 33.63
C ASP A 525 1.09 3.19 32.92
N LYS A 526 1.25 3.09 31.61
CA LYS A 526 2.05 4.02 30.79
C LYS A 526 1.20 4.97 29.98
N VAL A 527 0.04 4.52 29.50
CA VAL A 527 -0.84 5.33 28.65
C VAL A 527 -2.27 5.28 29.19
N GLU A 528 -2.77 6.42 29.58
CA GLU A 528 -4.16 6.54 30.05
C GLU A 528 -5.11 6.53 28.86
N ILE A 529 -5.91 5.47 28.76
CA ILE A 529 -6.83 5.21 27.66
C ILE A 529 -8.27 5.45 28.14
N ALA A 530 -9.08 6.06 27.28
CA ALA A 530 -10.53 6.16 27.44
C ALA A 530 -11.24 5.55 26.24
N GLY A 531 -12.31 4.79 26.47
CA GLY A 531 -13.02 4.13 25.37
C GLY A 531 -14.22 3.31 25.81
N LYS A 532 -14.82 2.60 24.87
CA LYS A 532 -16.05 1.83 25.08
C LYS A 532 -15.96 0.46 24.39
N THR A 533 -16.36 -0.57 25.10
CA THR A 533 -16.57 -1.91 24.57
C THR A 533 -17.90 -2.00 23.81
N GLY A 534 -17.91 -2.78 22.75
CA GLY A 534 -19.12 -3.13 21.99
C GLY A 534 -19.19 -4.63 21.72
N THR A 535 -20.37 -5.18 21.82
CA THR A 535 -20.66 -6.56 21.46
C THR A 535 -21.97 -6.59 20.69
N ALA A 536 -21.96 -7.13 19.48
CA ALA A 536 -23.14 -7.36 18.69
C ALA A 536 -23.09 -8.77 18.10
N PHE A 537 -24.24 -9.40 17.93
CA PHE A 537 -24.31 -10.69 17.24
C PHE A 537 -24.31 -10.47 15.73
N GLU A 538 -23.69 -11.38 15.01
CA GLU A 538 -23.77 -11.37 13.56
C GLU A 538 -25.20 -11.68 13.10
N VAL A 539 -25.67 -10.93 12.09
CA VAL A 539 -26.99 -11.18 11.48
C VAL A 539 -26.75 -11.96 10.19
N ILE A 540 -27.30 -13.18 10.12
CA ILE A 540 -27.26 -14.07 8.95
C ILE A 540 -28.71 -14.33 8.50
N ASN A 541 -29.05 -13.96 7.26
CA ASN A 541 -30.39 -14.12 6.71
C ASN A 541 -31.50 -13.55 7.61
N GLY A 542 -31.27 -12.38 8.22
CA GLY A 542 -32.21 -11.70 9.09
C GLY A 542 -32.33 -12.26 10.50
N LYS A 543 -31.54 -13.28 10.87
CA LYS A 543 -31.51 -13.87 12.21
C LYS A 543 -30.14 -13.66 12.87
N TYR A 544 -30.17 -13.53 14.21
CA TYR A 544 -28.92 -13.46 14.97
C TYR A 544 -28.24 -14.83 14.99
N GLY A 545 -26.98 -14.86 14.49
CA GLY A 545 -26.12 -16.04 14.53
C GLY A 545 -25.42 -16.21 15.89
N ALA A 546 -24.61 -17.26 16.03
CA ALA A 546 -23.82 -17.51 17.25
C ALA A 546 -22.58 -16.62 17.35
N ARG A 547 -22.03 -16.16 16.21
CA ARG A 547 -20.79 -15.39 16.19
C ARG A 547 -21.03 -13.95 16.64
N LYS A 548 -20.02 -13.42 17.36
CA LYS A 548 -20.07 -12.06 17.91
C LYS A 548 -19.12 -11.16 17.17
N ARG A 549 -19.56 -9.94 16.88
CA ARG A 549 -18.69 -8.81 16.54
C ARG A 549 -18.31 -8.11 17.80
N LEU A 550 -17.00 -8.02 18.04
CA LEU A 550 -16.42 -7.47 19.25
C LEU A 550 -15.69 -6.17 18.88
N ALA A 551 -16.13 -5.07 19.42
CA ALA A 551 -15.60 -3.75 19.13
C ALA A 551 -14.99 -3.11 20.37
N PHE A 552 -13.95 -2.32 20.18
CA PHE A 552 -13.49 -1.32 21.14
C PHE A 552 -13.17 -0.04 20.39
N CYS A 553 -13.77 1.06 20.81
CA CYS A 553 -13.52 2.38 20.26
C CYS A 553 -13.10 3.34 21.36
N GLY A 554 -12.01 4.08 21.17
CA GLY A 554 -11.47 4.94 22.19
C GLY A 554 -10.43 5.92 21.67
N PHE A 555 -9.78 6.60 22.59
CA PHE A 555 -8.72 7.57 22.31
C PHE A 555 -7.67 7.58 23.42
N PHE A 556 -6.49 8.06 23.08
CA PHE A 556 -5.36 8.17 24.00
C PHE A 556 -4.38 9.30 23.57
N PRO A 557 -3.59 9.87 24.51
CA PRO A 557 -3.77 9.83 25.96
C PRO A 557 -5.08 10.50 26.37
N TYR A 558 -5.62 10.18 27.57
CA TYR A 558 -6.91 10.71 28.04
C TYR A 558 -6.91 12.24 28.22
N VAL A 559 -5.87 12.80 28.84
CA VAL A 559 -5.83 14.23 29.22
C VAL A 559 -5.74 15.14 27.99
N LYS A 560 -4.90 14.81 27.02
CA LYS A 560 -4.75 15.52 25.75
C LYS A 560 -4.80 14.51 24.60
N PRO A 561 -5.99 14.13 24.14
CA PRO A 561 -6.13 13.10 23.13
C PRO A 561 -5.38 13.47 21.83
N LYS A 562 -4.49 12.60 21.41
CA LYS A 562 -3.75 12.76 20.15
C LYS A 562 -4.25 11.82 19.08
N TYR A 563 -4.63 10.62 19.49
CA TYR A 563 -5.10 9.59 18.58
C TYR A 563 -6.40 9.00 19.07
N SER A 564 -7.31 8.75 18.15
CA SER A 564 -8.49 7.91 18.32
C SER A 564 -8.32 6.62 17.54
N CYS A 565 -8.87 5.51 18.08
CA CYS A 565 -8.72 4.20 17.46
C CYS A 565 -9.98 3.38 17.63
N ILE A 566 -10.35 2.62 16.58
CA ILE A 566 -11.39 1.61 16.64
C ILE A 566 -10.84 0.27 16.18
N VAL A 567 -11.17 -0.77 16.93
CA VAL A 567 -10.90 -2.17 16.57
C VAL A 567 -12.21 -2.92 16.53
N LEU A 568 -12.46 -3.65 15.46
CA LEU A 568 -13.62 -4.56 15.33
C LEU A 568 -13.14 -5.92 14.85
N MET A 569 -13.56 -6.97 15.53
CA MET A 569 -13.21 -8.36 15.21
C MET A 569 -14.48 -9.23 15.16
N LEU A 570 -14.53 -10.17 14.21
CA LEU A 570 -15.62 -11.16 14.11
C LEU A 570 -15.14 -12.53 14.58
N GLY A 571 -15.92 -13.15 15.47
CA GLY A 571 -15.73 -14.54 15.86
C GLY A 571 -14.54 -14.81 16.78
N ALA A 572 -13.97 -13.78 17.41
CA ALA A 572 -12.94 -13.97 18.43
C ALA A 572 -13.53 -14.72 19.65
N ASP A 573 -12.74 -15.61 20.24
CA ASP A 573 -13.13 -16.52 21.35
C ASP A 573 -13.31 -15.82 22.68
N ARG A 574 -12.90 -14.55 22.82
CA ARG A 574 -12.90 -13.75 24.06
C ARG A 574 -13.85 -12.57 23.96
N GLY A 575 -14.11 -11.89 25.09
CA GLY A 575 -14.90 -10.67 25.12
C GLY A 575 -14.19 -9.46 24.51
N ALA A 576 -14.95 -8.40 24.19
CA ALA A 576 -14.47 -7.21 23.52
C ALA A 576 -13.30 -6.52 24.24
N GLY A 577 -13.28 -6.50 25.57
CA GLY A 577 -12.14 -5.96 26.34
C GLY A 577 -10.87 -6.77 26.15
N ALA A 578 -11.00 -8.10 26.21
CA ALA A 578 -9.89 -9.06 26.13
C ALA A 578 -9.40 -9.33 24.68
N SER A 579 -10.10 -8.83 23.68
CA SER A 579 -9.71 -8.90 22.26
C SER A 579 -9.46 -7.51 21.70
N SER A 580 -10.50 -6.88 21.14
CA SER A 580 -10.40 -5.56 20.49
C SER A 580 -9.84 -4.46 21.41
N GLY A 581 -10.15 -4.50 22.71
CA GLY A 581 -9.63 -3.57 23.70
C GLY A 581 -8.13 -3.73 23.92
N MET A 582 -7.65 -4.98 24.04
CA MET A 582 -6.22 -5.27 24.18
C MET A 582 -5.41 -4.85 22.95
N VAL A 583 -5.94 -5.00 21.73
CA VAL A 583 -5.28 -4.49 20.51
C VAL A 583 -5.03 -2.98 20.63
N LEU A 584 -6.06 -2.20 20.99
CA LEU A 584 -5.90 -0.75 21.16
C LEU A 584 -4.88 -0.42 22.25
N ARG A 585 -4.96 -1.08 23.42
CA ARG A 585 -3.99 -0.89 24.52
C ARG A 585 -2.55 -1.17 24.06
N ASN A 586 -2.33 -2.27 23.38
CA ASN A 586 -1.01 -2.67 22.92
C ASN A 586 -0.47 -1.68 21.87
N ILE A 587 -1.31 -1.18 20.97
CA ILE A 587 -0.97 -0.11 20.01
C ILE A 587 -0.52 1.13 20.79
N ALA A 588 -1.33 1.61 21.74
CA ALA A 588 -1.02 2.79 22.54
C ALA A 588 0.29 2.62 23.31
N ARG A 589 0.51 1.46 23.93
CA ARG A 589 1.74 1.12 24.68
C ARG A 589 2.97 1.06 23.77
N LYS A 590 2.86 0.46 22.57
CA LYS A 590 3.97 0.46 21.59
C LYS A 590 4.26 1.87 21.09
N MET A 591 3.24 2.67 20.82
CA MET A 591 3.42 4.07 20.42
C MET A 591 4.12 4.89 21.52
N TYR A 592 3.78 4.67 22.79
CA TYR A 592 4.47 5.28 23.92
C TYR A 592 5.94 4.85 23.97
N ALA A 593 6.21 3.55 23.90
CA ALA A 593 7.57 3.00 23.94
C ALA A 593 8.47 3.53 22.81
N HIS A 594 7.89 3.86 21.65
CA HIS A 594 8.60 4.46 20.53
C HIS A 594 8.63 6.00 20.55
N GLY A 595 8.12 6.65 21.62
CA GLY A 595 8.07 8.11 21.73
C GLY A 595 7.12 8.82 20.75
N LEU A 596 6.19 8.09 20.14
CA LEU A 596 5.28 8.61 19.10
C LEU A 596 4.13 9.43 19.68
N LEU A 597 3.89 9.34 21.00
CA LEU A 597 2.90 10.16 21.70
C LEU A 597 3.43 11.56 22.07
N GLY A 598 4.74 11.81 21.93
CA GLY A 598 5.43 13.02 22.35
C GLY A 598 5.64 13.08 23.86
N ALA A 599 6.23 14.16 24.38
CA ALA A 599 6.38 14.35 25.82
C ALA A 599 4.99 14.47 26.46
N GLU A 600 4.65 13.54 27.36
CA GLU A 600 3.44 13.65 28.16
C GLU A 600 3.60 14.74 29.24
N PRO A 601 2.54 15.48 29.60
CA PRO A 601 2.52 16.20 30.84
C PRO A 601 2.64 15.19 31.98
N GLU A 602 3.49 15.48 32.98
CA GLU A 602 3.69 14.65 34.16
C GLU A 602 2.36 14.12 34.70
N HIS A 603 2.28 12.80 34.86
CA HIS A 603 1.13 12.14 35.50
C HIS A 603 0.91 12.67 36.89
N THR A 604 -0.09 13.49 37.07
CA THR A 604 -0.60 13.85 38.41
C THR A 604 -1.50 12.71 38.91
N MET A 605 -0.94 11.54 39.09
CA MET A 605 -1.55 10.55 39.96
C MET A 605 -1.35 11.03 41.39
N ALA A 606 -2.41 11.39 42.04
CA ALA A 606 -2.40 11.56 43.50
C ALA A 606 -1.83 10.26 44.09
N LYS A 607 -0.65 10.36 44.75
CA LYS A 607 -0.06 9.28 45.49
C LYS A 607 -1.04 8.88 46.61
N LYS A 608 -1.85 7.83 46.33
CA LYS A 608 -2.42 7.06 47.44
C LYS A 608 -1.28 6.26 48.03
N ASP A 609 -0.90 6.66 49.25
CA ASP A 609 0.10 5.95 50.09
C ASP A 609 -0.24 4.46 50.11
N LYS A 610 0.53 3.66 49.39
CA LYS A 610 0.62 2.22 49.61
C LYS A 610 1.81 1.97 50.48
N LYS A 611 1.51 1.54 51.72
CA LYS A 611 2.50 0.89 52.63
C LYS A 611 3.26 -0.17 51.82
N GLU A 612 4.60 -0.03 51.88
CA GLU A 612 5.53 -1.00 51.33
C GLU A 612 5.29 -2.39 51.90
N ASN A 613 4.99 -3.33 51.03
CA ASN A 613 5.22 -4.72 51.29
C ASN A 613 6.34 -5.17 50.31
N LYS A 614 7.55 -5.29 50.89
CA LYS A 614 8.70 -5.87 50.22
C LYS A 614 8.44 -7.35 50.00
N ASN A 615 8.15 -7.74 48.78
CA ASN A 615 8.40 -9.09 48.28
C ASN A 615 9.00 -8.97 46.89
N GLU A 616 10.23 -9.47 46.79
CA GLU A 616 11.01 -9.51 45.56
C GLU A 616 10.26 -10.21 44.44
N VAL A 617 9.90 -9.48 43.41
CA VAL A 617 9.47 -10.05 42.14
C VAL A 617 10.69 -10.09 41.23
N LYS A 618 11.15 -11.28 40.92
CA LYS A 618 12.17 -11.55 39.90
C LYS A 618 11.74 -10.92 38.59
N GLN A 619 12.54 -9.98 38.09
CA GLN A 619 12.39 -9.39 36.77
C GLN A 619 12.68 -10.45 35.70
N ASP A 620 11.64 -10.96 35.08
CA ASP A 620 11.74 -11.62 33.77
C ASP A 620 11.92 -10.55 32.69
N THR A 621 13.17 -10.14 32.48
CA THR A 621 13.55 -9.30 31.34
C THR A 621 13.62 -10.16 30.07
N LYS A 622 12.49 -10.47 29.46
CA LYS A 622 12.46 -10.86 28.04
C LYS A 622 12.75 -9.62 27.20
N THR A 623 13.99 -9.46 26.84
CA THR A 623 14.44 -8.49 25.82
C THR A 623 13.86 -8.92 24.48
N TYR A 624 12.90 -8.16 23.98
CA TYR A 624 12.37 -8.37 22.62
C TYR A 624 13.44 -7.97 21.60
N PRO A 625 13.70 -8.80 20.56
CA PRO A 625 14.54 -8.38 19.43
C PRO A 625 13.88 -7.18 18.75
N THR A 626 14.67 -6.23 18.33
CA THR A 626 14.22 -5.06 17.59
C THR A 626 13.36 -5.48 16.40
N LEU A 627 12.17 -4.91 16.28
CA LEU A 627 11.08 -5.23 15.33
C LEU A 627 11.54 -5.28 13.86
N PHE A 628 12.64 -4.61 13.52
CA PHE A 628 13.22 -4.57 12.18
C PHE A 628 13.88 -5.88 11.72
N ALA A 629 14.37 -6.72 12.60
CA ALA A 629 15.05 -7.96 12.21
C ALA A 629 14.07 -9.06 11.76
N SER A 630 12.88 -9.13 12.36
CA SER A 630 11.86 -10.13 12.01
C SER A 630 11.05 -9.76 10.77
N LEU A 631 10.97 -8.47 10.43
CA LEU A 631 10.23 -7.97 9.28
C LEU A 631 10.93 -8.22 7.94
N ASN A 632 12.27 -8.22 7.92
CA ASN A 632 13.02 -8.40 6.68
C ASN A 632 12.90 -9.82 6.10
N ASP A 633 12.86 -10.86 6.92
CA ASP A 633 12.81 -12.25 6.42
C ASP A 633 11.43 -12.64 5.85
N ARG A 634 10.34 -12.19 6.48
CA ARG A 634 8.99 -12.48 5.98
C ARG A 634 8.57 -11.61 4.79
N LYS A 635 8.97 -10.33 4.77
CA LYS A 635 8.65 -9.40 3.68
C LYS A 635 9.47 -9.65 2.41
N SER A 636 10.73 -10.05 2.54
CA SER A 636 11.59 -10.42 1.42
C SER A 636 11.00 -11.60 0.62
N ASN A 637 10.57 -12.65 1.30
CA ASN A 637 10.00 -13.84 0.68
C ASN A 637 8.60 -13.59 0.06
N ARG A 638 7.84 -12.62 0.59
CA ARG A 638 6.54 -12.24 0.03
C ARG A 638 6.68 -11.33 -1.18
N LEU A 639 7.59 -10.36 -1.11
CA LEU A 639 7.92 -9.47 -2.24
C LEU A 639 8.44 -10.27 -3.44
N GLN A 640 9.22 -11.33 -3.19
CA GLN A 640 9.72 -12.23 -4.23
C GLN A 640 8.61 -13.07 -4.88
N ARG A 641 7.61 -13.53 -4.11
CA ARG A 641 6.43 -14.24 -4.63
C ARG A 641 5.51 -13.33 -5.45
N ASP A 642 5.22 -12.13 -4.96
CA ASP A 642 4.34 -11.18 -5.63
C ASP A 642 4.96 -10.61 -6.92
N LEU A 643 6.30 -10.61 -7.02
CA LEU A 643 7.04 -10.20 -8.20
C LEU A 643 7.33 -11.36 -9.17
N GLY A 644 6.95 -12.60 -8.83
CA GLY A 644 7.25 -13.79 -9.62
C GLY A 644 8.75 -14.11 -9.72
N LEU A 645 9.54 -13.66 -8.74
CA LEU A 645 10.97 -13.92 -8.63
C LEU A 645 11.15 -15.23 -7.86
N LYS A 646 11.73 -16.26 -8.49
CA LYS A 646 12.17 -17.48 -7.78
C LYS A 646 13.36 -17.12 -6.90
N ASP A 647 13.42 -17.75 -5.70
CA ASP A 647 14.54 -17.64 -4.76
C ASP A 647 15.88 -17.91 -5.45
N SER A 648 16.58 -16.87 -5.86
CA SER A 648 17.90 -16.99 -6.47
C SER A 648 19.05 -16.57 -5.56
N HIS A 649 18.78 -16.24 -4.30
CA HIS A 649 19.81 -16.03 -3.28
C HIS A 649 19.36 -16.66 -1.96
N ARG A 650 19.75 -17.93 -1.75
CA ARG A 650 19.97 -18.41 -0.38
C ARG A 650 21.10 -17.55 0.21
N TYR A 651 20.74 -16.49 0.94
CA TYR A 651 21.67 -15.96 1.93
C TYR A 651 22.00 -17.14 2.85
N ALA A 652 23.28 -17.48 2.95
CA ALA A 652 23.76 -18.49 3.89
C ALA A 652 23.10 -18.16 5.24
N ARG A 653 22.43 -19.17 5.84
CA ARG A 653 22.01 -19.09 7.23
C ARG A 653 23.23 -18.65 8.02
N PRO A 654 23.12 -17.68 8.95
CA PRO A 654 24.22 -17.42 9.86
C PRO A 654 24.53 -18.75 10.55
N GLU A 655 25.75 -19.24 10.35
CA GLU A 655 26.28 -20.34 11.12
C GLU A 655 26.07 -20.06 12.60
N LYS A 656 25.87 -21.13 13.38
CA LYS A 656 25.69 -21.16 14.82
C LYS A 656 26.48 -20.05 15.50
N VAL A 657 25.81 -19.32 16.41
CA VAL A 657 26.36 -18.29 17.31
C VAL A 657 27.79 -18.65 17.70
N SER A 658 28.76 -18.02 17.04
CA SER A 658 30.14 -18.06 17.46
C SER A 658 30.23 -17.21 18.73
N THR A 659 30.92 -17.70 19.75
CA THR A 659 31.12 -17.05 21.06
C THR A 659 32.04 -15.80 20.99
N GLY A 660 32.28 -15.22 19.81
CA GLY A 660 33.20 -14.11 19.60
C GLY A 660 32.67 -13.02 18.66
N VAL A 661 33.38 -11.89 18.62
CA VAL A 661 33.06 -10.72 17.77
C VAL A 661 32.90 -11.12 16.29
N PRO A 662 31.77 -10.83 15.62
CA PRO A 662 31.60 -11.13 14.21
C PRO A 662 32.58 -10.35 13.30
N LYS A 663 33.03 -10.98 12.22
CA LYS A 663 33.83 -10.33 11.17
C LYS A 663 32.90 -9.57 10.21
N VAL A 664 33.06 -8.25 10.12
CA VAL A 664 32.23 -7.38 9.26
C VAL A 664 33.05 -6.56 8.26
N ILE A 665 34.36 -6.78 8.19
CA ILE A 665 35.23 -6.11 7.19
C ILE A 665 34.84 -6.59 5.79
N GLY A 666 34.63 -5.65 4.88
CA GLY A 666 34.19 -5.91 3.50
C GLY A 666 32.66 -5.90 3.31
N LEU A 667 31.88 -5.72 4.37
CA LEU A 667 30.43 -5.59 4.29
C LEU A 667 29.99 -4.12 4.14
N ASP A 668 28.80 -3.92 3.58
CA ASP A 668 28.10 -2.65 3.63
C ASP A 668 27.74 -2.30 5.09
N ILE A 669 27.71 -1.00 5.41
CA ILE A 669 27.48 -0.52 6.77
C ILE A 669 26.15 -1.05 7.37
N ARG A 670 25.09 -1.17 6.60
CA ARG A 670 23.79 -1.65 7.09
C ARG A 670 23.85 -3.12 7.49
N GLU A 671 24.55 -3.92 6.69
CA GLU A 671 24.75 -5.33 6.97
C GLU A 671 25.66 -5.55 8.16
N ALA A 672 26.75 -4.74 8.27
CA ALA A 672 27.67 -4.75 9.39
C ALA A 672 26.96 -4.39 10.72
N ILE A 673 26.14 -3.34 10.74
CA ILE A 673 25.34 -2.94 11.91
C ILE A 673 24.41 -4.08 12.32
N ARG A 674 23.67 -4.68 11.37
CA ARG A 674 22.74 -5.78 11.65
C ARG A 674 23.43 -6.97 12.33
N ILE A 675 24.61 -7.35 11.85
CA ILE A 675 25.36 -8.50 12.40
C ILE A 675 25.89 -8.20 13.80
N LEU A 676 26.47 -7.02 14.00
CA LEU A 676 27.09 -6.65 15.27
C LEU A 676 26.07 -6.32 16.36
N GLU A 677 24.98 -5.62 16.03
CA GLU A 677 23.90 -5.38 16.97
C GLU A 677 23.10 -6.65 17.28
N GLY A 678 22.95 -7.55 16.29
CA GLY A 678 22.39 -8.88 16.49
C GLY A 678 23.24 -9.75 17.44
N ALA A 679 24.54 -9.52 17.48
CA ALA A 679 25.47 -10.11 18.46
C ALA A 679 25.47 -9.39 19.82
N GLY A 680 24.75 -8.27 19.97
CA GLY A 680 24.65 -7.51 21.20
C GLY A 680 25.72 -6.45 21.41
N LEU A 681 26.45 -6.07 20.35
CA LEU A 681 27.43 -4.98 20.36
C LEU A 681 26.76 -3.65 19.99
N LYS A 682 27.28 -2.53 20.51
CA LYS A 682 26.88 -1.17 20.11
C LYS A 682 27.82 -0.64 19.04
N VAL A 683 27.28 -0.30 17.87
CA VAL A 683 28.10 0.10 16.73
C VAL A 683 28.23 1.61 16.63
N ASN A 684 29.50 2.09 16.55
CA ASN A 684 29.83 3.44 16.11
C ASN A 684 30.57 3.33 14.76
N PHE A 685 30.42 4.30 13.87
CA PHE A 685 31.13 4.29 12.60
C PHE A 685 31.58 5.70 12.16
N THR A 686 32.63 5.75 11.35
CA THR A 686 33.15 6.95 10.72
C THR A 686 33.40 6.72 9.24
N GLY A 687 32.99 7.68 8.39
CA GLY A 687 33.07 7.58 6.93
C GLY A 687 31.76 7.09 6.28
N SER A 688 31.82 6.72 5.01
CA SER A 688 30.71 6.20 4.22
C SER A 688 31.18 5.08 3.28
N GLY A 689 30.29 4.14 2.93
CA GLY A 689 30.57 3.01 2.04
C GLY A 689 30.77 1.67 2.78
N MET A 690 31.82 0.91 2.38
CA MET A 690 32.11 -0.42 2.90
C MET A 690 32.98 -0.36 4.17
N VAL A 691 32.82 -1.31 5.07
CA VAL A 691 33.65 -1.44 6.29
C VAL A 691 35.06 -1.89 5.90
N VAL A 692 36.04 -1.05 6.15
CA VAL A 692 37.46 -1.34 5.90
C VAL A 692 38.23 -1.74 7.17
N ALA A 693 37.72 -1.39 8.36
CA ALA A 693 38.29 -1.78 9.63
C ALA A 693 37.26 -1.83 10.74
N GLN A 694 37.47 -2.73 11.72
CA GLN A 694 36.69 -2.83 12.96
C GLN A 694 37.64 -2.81 14.18
N SER A 695 37.24 -2.14 15.27
CA SER A 695 38.09 -1.95 16.45
C SER A 695 38.28 -3.18 17.32
N LEU A 696 37.29 -4.08 17.34
CA LEU A 696 37.37 -5.37 18.02
C LEU A 696 37.74 -6.45 17.01
N SER A 697 38.72 -7.28 17.34
CA SER A 697 39.18 -8.35 16.45
C SER A 697 38.10 -9.42 16.26
N PRO A 698 37.86 -9.89 15.02
CA PRO A 698 36.92 -11.01 14.80
C PRO A 698 37.29 -12.23 15.66
N GLY A 699 36.28 -12.81 16.31
CA GLY A 699 36.46 -13.99 17.19
C GLY A 699 36.89 -13.67 18.60
N SER A 700 37.24 -12.43 18.97
CA SER A 700 37.56 -12.06 20.36
C SER A 700 36.32 -12.08 21.25
N HIS A 701 36.51 -12.35 22.55
CA HIS A 701 35.45 -12.25 23.55
C HIS A 701 35.03 -10.78 23.74
N TYR A 702 33.77 -10.55 23.97
CA TYR A 702 33.21 -9.22 24.20
C TYR A 702 32.08 -9.26 25.24
N ALA A 703 31.86 -8.13 25.93
CA ALA A 703 30.75 -7.96 26.84
C ALA A 703 29.50 -7.47 26.08
N ARG A 704 28.32 -7.97 26.45
CA ARG A 704 27.05 -7.52 25.82
C ARG A 704 26.84 -6.03 26.06
N GLY A 705 26.65 -5.28 24.99
CA GLY A 705 26.57 -3.81 25.01
C GLY A 705 27.89 -3.08 24.82
N GLU A 706 29.01 -3.81 24.64
CA GLU A 706 30.34 -3.24 24.33
C GLU A 706 30.30 -2.47 23.00
N ARG A 707 31.10 -1.41 22.91
CA ARG A 707 31.17 -0.56 21.73
C ARG A 707 32.21 -1.04 20.74
N ILE A 708 31.81 -1.19 19.49
CA ILE A 708 32.68 -1.45 18.37
C ILE A 708 32.68 -0.26 17.39
N ASN A 709 33.87 0.23 17.03
CA ASN A 709 34.02 1.31 16.08
C ASN A 709 34.40 0.74 14.71
N LEU A 710 33.66 1.16 13.65
CA LEU A 710 33.90 0.79 12.27
C LEU A 710 34.44 1.97 11.49
N LYS A 711 35.42 1.71 10.64
CA LYS A 711 35.92 2.69 9.67
C LYS A 711 35.40 2.29 8.28
N LEU A 712 34.77 3.25 7.61
CA LEU A 712 34.20 3.08 6.27
C LEU A 712 34.99 3.81 5.23
N LYS A 713 34.99 3.29 3.99
CA LYS A 713 35.57 3.93 2.83
C LYS A 713 34.68 3.69 1.61
N ASN A 714 34.47 4.74 0.82
CA ASN A 714 33.83 4.61 -0.48
C ASN A 714 34.74 3.80 -1.42
N SER A 715 34.19 2.77 -2.06
CA SER A 715 34.87 1.97 -3.08
C SER A 715 34.96 2.73 -4.39
#